data_c8307aa7041baf29fc29a9b1086bb177
#
_entry.id   c8307aa7041baf29fc29a9b1086bb177
#
_cell.length_a   1.000
_cell.length_b   1.000
_cell.length_c   1.000
_cell.angle_alpha   90.00
_cell.angle_beta   90.00
_cell.angle_gamma   90.00
#
_symmetry.space_group_name_H-M   'P 1'
#
loop_
_entity.id
_entity.type
_entity.pdbx_description
1 polymer ?
#
loop_
_entity_poly.entity_id
_entity_poly.type
_entity_poly.pdbx_seq_one_letter_code
_entity_poly.pdbx_strand_id
1 'polypeptide(L)'
;MTRDVEWLTGRCRRFGKTVFGDRYGYALWLGLLVTFGLYWRIGIFITDTYTTANALVAVSNGQLHITETPYTLTLGSQPGLHESGGNLYGRNYGQILLAVPLVWVLQALSVLITPRLLLLGLWSGTALLFVSQVGELGQRHTDTAKRTVLGVGSGTVAILFLIGALTATTLPDTGLPIAAFQISTMLAAATTSLVIYRLVGIWHDRSVALAAGVAVGIASSVGFWASLPKRHVLVGLLILLTVYLFARSRVAYADARFWIGLGFRAGAYLTAGLVTWTHAFEGFFLVVTLALVDLVTARRNSLLHLAVVGLGLFLGSLPMLVTNYLISGNPVKPPRLLSAVGGANVEFTPDTGGDAGTGGGSGAGGTEGTGTDGGTGGSSDGGTGGSGSTGTGSEGGNTGTPVLTPLLGLFERIMGPAAPAMTFVSDAVRSGLSVLTTPDRMSQIFFRSGSAPGINYAPNSYEAIELTMLESVPLFGAIAALPVVLVRAVNHRIRRWSVRPSQYSPRTQTDILVAALAGVFTLIYLSRLPLHTQLTVRYLLPTVPLIMYGAVRVPAVHETASDAKRWLAGGYAVSAVGGVILGLGAVAGLDLALGEAVQFHALLNLGGAAVCAGTVLGHTLVPDRVPSGVVALGLALPAGLTTAYLLLSGLVYFQYGPFALDFVRALAPHLPAV
;
A
#
# COMPACT_ATOMS: atom_id res chain seq x y z
N MET A 1 26.25 27.71 -25.33
CA MET A 1 26.26 27.35 -23.89
C MET A 1 25.16 28.03 -23.08
N THR A 2 24.87 29.34 -23.18
CA THR A 2 23.78 29.99 -22.44
C THR A 2 22.37 29.53 -22.91
N ARG A 3 22.09 29.40 -24.21
CA ARG A 3 20.82 28.94 -24.78
C ARG A 3 20.49 27.49 -24.43
N ASP A 4 21.49 26.63 -24.35
CA ASP A 4 21.30 25.21 -24.02
C ASP A 4 20.98 25.04 -22.53
N VAL A 5 21.56 25.85 -21.65
CA VAL A 5 21.26 25.89 -20.22
C VAL A 5 19.84 26.42 -19.96
N GLU A 6 19.40 27.47 -20.67
CA GLU A 6 18.02 27.99 -20.57
C GLU A 6 16.98 26.98 -21.08
N TRP A 7 17.29 26.25 -22.16
CA TRP A 7 16.42 25.20 -22.68
C TRP A 7 16.28 24.01 -21.72
N LEU A 8 17.40 23.53 -21.13
CA LEU A 8 17.42 22.47 -20.12
C LEU A 8 16.65 22.89 -18.87
N THR A 9 16.91 24.09 -18.35
CA THR A 9 16.21 24.61 -17.16
C THR A 9 14.72 24.77 -17.40
N GLY A 10 14.32 25.21 -18.60
CA GLY A 10 12.93 25.31 -19.02
C GLY A 10 12.22 23.95 -19.11
N ARG A 11 12.91 22.90 -19.59
CA ARG A 11 12.40 21.53 -19.62
C ARG A 11 12.29 20.92 -18.22
N CYS A 12 13.33 21.03 -17.41
CA CYS A 12 13.30 20.55 -16.01
C CYS A 12 12.16 21.21 -15.22
N ARG A 13 11.95 22.51 -15.40
CA ARG A 13 10.86 23.24 -14.74
C ARG A 13 9.46 22.78 -15.21
N ARG A 14 9.29 22.49 -16.51
CA ARG A 14 8.04 21.94 -17.06
C ARG A 14 7.80 20.52 -16.54
N PHE A 15 8.83 19.68 -16.55
CA PHE A 15 8.78 18.32 -16.02
C PHE A 15 8.41 18.33 -14.54
N GLY A 16 9.11 19.12 -13.72
CA GLY A 16 8.80 19.28 -12.29
C GLY A 16 7.36 19.72 -12.04
N LYS A 17 6.85 20.68 -12.82
CA LYS A 17 5.44 21.11 -12.74
C LYS A 17 4.46 20.01 -13.15
N THR A 18 4.82 19.18 -14.13
CA THR A 18 3.97 18.07 -14.58
C THR A 18 3.92 16.96 -13.51
N VAL A 19 5.02 16.61 -12.88
CA VAL A 19 5.11 15.55 -11.88
C VAL A 19 4.58 16.03 -10.52
N PHE A 20 5.15 17.11 -9.98
CA PHE A 20 4.88 17.55 -8.61
C PHE A 20 3.68 18.52 -8.50
N GLY A 21 3.21 19.06 -9.62
CA GLY A 21 2.16 20.06 -9.64
C GLY A 21 2.66 21.46 -9.28
N ASP A 22 3.26 21.63 -8.12
CA ASP A 22 3.85 22.87 -7.64
C ASP A 22 4.99 22.62 -6.63
N ARG A 23 5.54 23.70 -6.04
CA ARG A 23 6.61 23.61 -5.04
C ARG A 23 6.19 22.94 -3.73
N TYR A 24 4.90 23.03 -3.36
CA TYR A 24 4.39 22.36 -2.14
C TYR A 24 4.32 20.85 -2.33
N GLY A 25 3.88 20.37 -3.52
CA GLY A 25 3.91 18.95 -3.84
C GLY A 25 5.33 18.39 -3.87
N TYR A 26 6.29 19.17 -4.38
CA TYR A 26 7.70 18.77 -4.35
C TYR A 26 8.26 18.73 -2.92
N ALA A 27 7.96 19.74 -2.10
CA ALA A 27 8.35 19.77 -0.69
C ALA A 27 7.72 18.62 0.11
N LEU A 28 6.43 18.33 -0.13
CA LEU A 28 5.74 17.18 0.47
C LEU A 28 6.47 15.87 0.16
N TRP A 29 6.77 15.63 -1.13
CA TRP A 29 7.44 14.40 -1.57
C TRP A 29 8.83 14.24 -0.95
N LEU A 30 9.65 15.30 -0.95
CA LEU A 30 10.98 15.29 -0.31
C LEU A 30 10.87 15.11 1.22
N GLY A 31 9.96 15.83 1.88
CA GLY A 31 9.78 15.76 3.32
C GLY A 31 9.38 14.36 3.78
N LEU A 32 8.54 13.66 3.00
CA LEU A 32 8.18 12.27 3.28
C LEU A 32 9.38 11.33 3.16
N LEU A 33 10.19 11.47 2.11
CA LEU A 33 11.41 10.65 1.95
C LEU A 33 12.41 10.89 3.10
N VAL A 34 12.58 12.14 3.51
CA VAL A 34 13.41 12.47 4.69
C VAL A 34 12.85 11.80 5.94
N THR A 35 11.54 11.88 6.16
CA THR A 35 10.88 11.28 7.33
C THR A 35 10.99 9.76 7.31
N PHE A 36 10.76 9.11 6.17
CA PHE A 36 10.89 7.65 6.05
C PHE A 36 12.31 7.19 6.38
N GLY A 37 13.34 7.95 5.98
CA GLY A 37 14.73 7.66 6.30
C GLY A 37 15.05 7.71 7.80
N LEU A 38 14.31 8.47 8.62
CA LEU A 38 14.57 8.57 10.07
C LEU A 38 14.28 7.27 10.83
N TYR A 39 13.27 6.51 10.41
CA TYR A 39 12.93 5.24 11.06
C TYR A 39 13.22 4.01 10.20
N TRP A 40 13.90 4.21 9.06
CA TRP A 40 14.25 3.15 8.14
C TRP A 40 15.28 2.18 8.74
N ARG A 41 15.02 0.89 8.65
CA ARG A 41 15.95 -0.19 8.97
C ARG A 41 16.20 -1.03 7.72
N ILE A 42 17.47 -1.29 7.41
CA ILE A 42 17.85 -2.20 6.33
C ILE A 42 17.71 -3.63 6.86
N GLY A 43 16.78 -4.39 6.30
CA GLY A 43 16.56 -5.77 6.70
C GLY A 43 15.25 -6.34 6.18
N ILE A 44 15.03 -7.60 6.49
CA ILE A 44 13.81 -8.34 6.14
C ILE A 44 13.00 -8.53 7.40
N PHE A 45 11.80 -7.96 7.43
CA PHE A 45 10.89 -7.98 8.57
C PHE A 45 9.88 -9.14 8.49
N ILE A 46 9.47 -9.53 7.29
CA ILE A 46 8.45 -10.55 7.07
C ILE A 46 9.02 -11.67 6.21
N THR A 47 8.81 -12.92 6.61
CA THR A 47 9.40 -14.14 6.03
C THR A 47 9.18 -14.28 4.51
N ASP A 48 7.99 -13.95 4.00
CA ASP A 48 7.71 -14.02 2.56
C ASP A 48 8.44 -12.96 1.72
N THR A 49 9.18 -12.04 2.35
CA THR A 49 10.07 -11.10 1.67
C THR A 49 11.40 -11.73 1.26
N TYR A 50 11.85 -12.79 1.94
CA TYR A 50 13.07 -13.51 1.58
C TYR A 50 13.04 -13.98 0.12
N THR A 51 11.96 -14.62 -0.29
CA THR A 51 11.79 -15.09 -1.67
C THR A 51 11.85 -13.97 -2.71
N THR A 52 11.19 -12.85 -2.43
CA THR A 52 11.21 -11.69 -3.34
C THR A 52 12.56 -11.00 -3.37
N ALA A 53 13.30 -11.00 -2.25
CA ALA A 53 14.64 -10.45 -2.16
C ALA A 53 15.66 -11.32 -2.92
N ASN A 54 15.61 -12.65 -2.76
CA ASN A 54 16.44 -13.58 -3.55
C ASN A 54 16.13 -13.44 -5.05
N ALA A 55 14.86 -13.35 -5.44
CA ALA A 55 14.48 -13.10 -6.82
C ALA A 55 14.97 -11.74 -7.34
N LEU A 56 15.02 -10.70 -6.51
CA LEU A 56 15.58 -9.40 -6.89
C LEU A 56 17.07 -9.50 -7.22
N VAL A 57 17.84 -10.24 -6.42
CA VAL A 57 19.27 -10.46 -6.71
C VAL A 57 19.43 -11.23 -8.01
N ALA A 58 18.70 -12.32 -8.21
CA ALA A 58 18.75 -13.10 -9.46
C ALA A 58 18.42 -12.22 -10.67
N VAL A 59 17.35 -11.42 -10.60
CA VAL A 59 16.96 -10.53 -11.72
C VAL A 59 17.97 -9.41 -11.94
N SER A 60 18.59 -8.86 -10.89
CA SER A 60 19.65 -7.86 -11.04
C SER A 60 20.90 -8.44 -11.74
N ASN A 61 21.13 -9.76 -11.61
CA ASN A 61 22.17 -10.52 -12.31
C ASN A 61 21.73 -11.03 -13.69
N GLY A 62 20.55 -10.61 -14.18
CA GLY A 62 20.05 -10.98 -15.51
C GLY A 62 19.31 -12.32 -15.59
N GLN A 63 18.96 -12.93 -14.45
CA GLN A 63 18.27 -14.23 -14.40
C GLN A 63 16.87 -14.08 -13.80
N LEU A 64 15.85 -14.67 -14.43
CA LEU A 64 14.49 -14.65 -13.89
C LEU A 64 14.29 -15.70 -12.79
N HIS A 65 14.99 -16.83 -12.85
CA HIS A 65 14.93 -17.87 -11.83
C HIS A 65 15.95 -17.63 -10.72
N ILE A 66 15.63 -18.10 -9.53
CA ILE A 66 16.47 -17.95 -8.34
C ILE A 66 17.57 -19.01 -8.39
N THR A 67 18.82 -18.59 -8.51
CA THR A 67 20.03 -19.43 -8.51
C THR A 67 20.78 -19.37 -7.20
N GLU A 68 20.64 -18.23 -6.47
CA GLU A 68 21.35 -17.97 -5.24
C GLU A 68 20.39 -17.50 -4.16
N THR A 69 20.69 -17.81 -2.91
CA THR A 69 19.86 -17.46 -1.76
C THR A 69 20.64 -16.68 -0.72
N PRO A 70 21.11 -15.46 -1.04
CA PRO A 70 21.94 -14.66 -0.13
C PRO A 70 21.22 -14.30 1.18
N TYR A 71 19.89 -14.44 1.23
CA TYR A 71 19.09 -14.09 2.41
C TYR A 71 18.53 -15.31 3.16
N THR A 72 18.77 -16.54 2.67
CA THR A 72 18.21 -17.76 3.29
C THR A 72 19.21 -18.90 3.19
N LEU A 73 19.21 -19.78 4.18
CA LEU A 73 20.14 -20.90 4.25
C LEU A 73 19.83 -22.00 3.22
N THR A 74 18.58 -22.12 2.79
CA THR A 74 18.15 -23.19 1.87
C THR A 74 17.16 -22.66 0.84
N LEU A 75 17.13 -23.33 -0.34
CA LEU A 75 16.21 -23.07 -1.45
C LEU A 75 14.94 -23.85 -1.28
N GLY A 76 14.33 -24.21 -0.32
CA GLY A 76 13.19 -25.14 -0.36
C GLY A 76 12.02 -24.83 0.54
N SER A 77 12.21 -24.00 1.56
CA SER A 77 11.22 -23.86 2.64
C SER A 77 10.56 -22.47 2.75
N GLN A 78 10.89 -21.55 1.82
CA GLN A 78 10.37 -20.20 1.96
C GLN A 78 9.00 -20.02 1.30
N PRO A 79 8.07 -19.30 1.96
CA PRO A 79 6.78 -18.99 1.37
C PRO A 79 6.90 -18.19 0.06
N GLY A 80 6.18 -18.64 -0.98
CA GLY A 80 6.12 -17.93 -2.25
C GLY A 80 7.16 -18.32 -3.28
N LEU A 81 7.85 -19.44 -3.09
CA LEU A 81 8.62 -20.14 -4.13
C LEU A 81 7.69 -20.97 -4.98
N HIS A 82 7.93 -20.91 -6.29
CA HIS A 82 7.18 -21.65 -7.30
C HIS A 82 8.14 -22.30 -8.29
N GLU A 83 7.76 -23.45 -8.81
CA GLU A 83 8.57 -24.21 -9.75
C GLU A 83 7.96 -24.22 -11.16
N SER A 84 8.82 -24.06 -12.17
CA SER A 84 8.50 -24.25 -13.58
C SER A 84 9.71 -24.76 -14.34
N GLY A 85 9.55 -25.89 -15.04
CA GLY A 85 10.63 -26.46 -15.83
C GLY A 85 11.91 -26.79 -15.05
N GLY A 86 11.82 -27.19 -13.79
CA GLY A 86 12.96 -27.47 -12.91
C GLY A 86 13.64 -26.23 -12.33
N ASN A 87 13.16 -25.02 -12.64
CA ASN A 87 13.70 -23.77 -12.12
C ASN A 87 12.78 -23.18 -11.05
N LEU A 88 13.38 -22.50 -10.06
CA LEU A 88 12.68 -21.87 -8.97
C LEU A 88 12.46 -20.38 -9.23
N TYR A 89 11.25 -19.94 -9.02
CA TYR A 89 10.83 -18.55 -9.25
C TYR A 89 10.19 -17.94 -8.01
N GLY A 90 10.40 -16.63 -7.84
CA GLY A 90 9.66 -15.83 -6.87
C GLY A 90 8.27 -15.46 -7.39
N ARG A 91 7.64 -14.52 -6.71
CA ARG A 91 6.34 -13.94 -7.05
C ARG A 91 6.45 -12.41 -7.11
N ASN A 92 5.42 -11.73 -7.65
CA ASN A 92 5.34 -10.27 -7.73
C ASN A 92 6.47 -9.62 -8.55
N TYR A 93 6.80 -10.20 -9.72
CA TYR A 93 7.88 -9.71 -10.58
C TYR A 93 7.75 -8.23 -10.97
N GLY A 94 6.53 -7.68 -11.02
CA GLY A 94 6.34 -6.25 -11.26
C GLY A 94 7.04 -5.37 -10.23
N GLN A 95 6.95 -5.72 -8.94
CA GLN A 95 7.66 -5.00 -7.89
C GLN A 95 9.17 -5.21 -7.97
N ILE A 96 9.62 -6.43 -8.24
CA ILE A 96 11.04 -6.80 -8.34
C ILE A 96 11.70 -6.02 -9.49
N LEU A 97 11.14 -6.12 -10.71
CA LEU A 97 11.70 -5.50 -11.91
C LEU A 97 11.72 -3.95 -11.83
N LEU A 98 10.77 -3.33 -11.14
CA LEU A 98 10.79 -1.89 -10.88
C LEU A 98 11.89 -1.47 -9.89
N ALA A 99 12.36 -2.37 -9.03
CA ALA A 99 13.45 -2.10 -8.09
C ALA A 99 14.85 -2.32 -8.70
N VAL A 100 14.98 -3.16 -9.73
CA VAL A 100 16.28 -3.50 -10.35
C VAL A 100 17.09 -2.29 -10.77
N PRO A 101 16.56 -1.25 -11.44
CA PRO A 101 17.33 -0.07 -11.79
C PRO A 101 17.98 0.63 -10.58
N LEU A 102 17.30 0.61 -9.42
CA LEU A 102 17.86 1.17 -8.19
C LEU A 102 19.01 0.31 -7.66
N VAL A 103 18.90 -1.03 -7.76
CA VAL A 103 20.00 -1.94 -7.41
C VAL A 103 21.23 -1.60 -8.23
N TRP A 104 21.10 -1.51 -9.56
CA TRP A 104 22.21 -1.18 -10.45
C TRP A 104 22.85 0.19 -10.17
N VAL A 105 21.99 1.22 -9.93
CA VAL A 105 22.48 2.56 -9.60
C VAL A 105 23.25 2.55 -8.29
N LEU A 106 22.73 1.92 -7.24
CA LEU A 106 23.39 1.85 -5.94
C LEU A 106 24.69 1.04 -6.01
N GLN A 107 24.69 -0.08 -6.73
CA GLN A 107 25.88 -0.89 -6.95
C GLN A 107 26.97 -0.11 -7.71
N ALA A 108 26.59 0.59 -8.77
CA ALA A 108 27.55 1.41 -9.52
C ALA A 108 28.17 2.54 -8.67
N LEU A 109 27.35 3.20 -7.84
CA LEU A 109 27.82 4.25 -6.94
C LEU A 109 28.64 3.70 -5.77
N SER A 110 28.38 2.48 -5.32
CA SER A 110 29.12 1.84 -4.22
C SER A 110 30.56 1.47 -4.57
N VAL A 111 30.90 1.45 -5.86
CA VAL A 111 32.30 1.33 -6.32
C VAL A 111 33.15 2.56 -5.93
N LEU A 112 32.50 3.74 -5.85
CA LEU A 112 33.18 5.00 -5.56
C LEU A 112 33.13 5.37 -4.06
N ILE A 113 32.07 4.99 -3.36
CA ILE A 113 31.80 5.39 -1.97
C ILE A 113 31.23 4.19 -1.22
N THR A 114 31.63 3.98 0.01
CA THR A 114 31.10 2.88 0.83
C THR A 114 29.56 2.93 0.91
N PRO A 115 28.86 1.79 0.85
CA PRO A 115 27.40 1.75 0.83
C PRO A 115 26.71 2.58 1.93
N ARG A 116 27.25 2.58 3.15
CA ARG A 116 26.71 3.37 4.26
C ARG A 116 26.81 4.87 4.02
N LEU A 117 27.99 5.36 3.61
CA LEU A 117 28.16 6.78 3.27
C LEU A 117 27.34 7.18 2.05
N LEU A 118 27.17 6.27 1.08
CA LEU A 118 26.29 6.49 -0.06
C LEU A 118 24.84 6.74 0.39
N LEU A 119 24.28 5.87 1.23
CA LEU A 119 22.93 6.00 1.74
C LEU A 119 22.74 7.25 2.61
N LEU A 120 23.72 7.55 3.46
CA LEU A 120 23.76 8.78 4.26
C LEU A 120 23.81 10.03 3.37
N GLY A 121 24.62 10.00 2.32
CA GLY A 121 24.74 11.09 1.33
C GLY A 121 23.45 11.31 0.55
N LEU A 122 22.78 10.23 0.12
CA LEU A 122 21.49 10.31 -0.56
C LEU A 122 20.40 10.90 0.35
N TRP A 123 20.35 10.48 1.61
CA TRP A 123 19.41 11.03 2.58
C TRP A 123 19.71 12.52 2.85
N SER A 124 20.98 12.87 3.12
CA SER A 124 21.38 14.23 3.40
C SER A 124 21.14 15.16 2.21
N GLY A 125 21.42 14.70 0.99
CA GLY A 125 21.11 15.43 -0.24
C GLY A 125 19.60 15.69 -0.40
N THR A 126 18.78 14.66 -0.11
CA THR A 126 17.31 14.80 -0.12
C THR A 126 16.84 15.79 0.95
N ALA A 127 17.42 15.75 2.15
CA ALA A 127 17.13 16.67 3.24
C ALA A 127 17.54 18.12 2.91
N LEU A 128 18.70 18.35 2.29
CA LEU A 128 19.12 19.68 1.83
C LEU A 128 18.19 20.21 0.74
N LEU A 129 17.75 19.38 -0.20
CA LEU A 129 16.75 19.76 -1.19
C LEU A 129 15.41 20.13 -0.54
N PHE A 130 14.99 19.36 0.48
CA PHE A 130 13.78 19.67 1.25
C PHE A 130 13.91 21.02 1.98
N VAL A 131 15.00 21.24 2.71
CA VAL A 131 15.29 22.51 3.41
C VAL A 131 15.30 23.68 2.41
N SER A 132 15.90 23.51 1.24
CA SER A 132 15.90 24.50 0.16
C SER A 132 14.49 24.84 -0.29
N GLN A 133 13.63 23.83 -0.53
CA GLN A 133 12.24 24.07 -0.94
C GLN A 133 11.42 24.77 0.16
N VAL A 134 11.57 24.37 1.42
CA VAL A 134 10.90 25.02 2.54
C VAL A 134 11.40 26.47 2.70
N GLY A 135 12.70 26.72 2.54
CA GLY A 135 13.28 28.06 2.53
C GLY A 135 12.68 28.97 1.44
N GLU A 136 12.54 28.44 0.22
CA GLU A 136 11.89 29.15 -0.90
C GLU A 136 10.40 29.41 -0.64
N LEU A 137 9.71 28.53 0.07
CA LEU A 137 8.32 28.75 0.48
C LEU A 137 8.26 29.79 1.61
N GLY A 138 9.22 29.80 2.52
CA GLY A 138 9.35 30.78 3.62
C GLY A 138 9.65 32.20 3.14
N GLN A 139 10.36 32.36 2.02
CA GLN A 139 10.64 33.69 1.41
C GLN A 139 9.37 34.48 1.04
N ARG A 140 8.25 33.77 0.83
CA ARG A 140 6.94 34.42 0.59
C ARG A 140 6.43 35.19 1.82
N HIS A 141 7.00 34.93 3.01
CA HIS A 141 6.65 35.62 4.24
C HIS A 141 7.71 36.69 4.58
N THR A 142 8.96 36.31 4.67
CA THR A 142 10.08 37.24 4.96
C THR A 142 11.40 36.64 4.47
N ASP A 143 12.36 37.49 4.06
CA ASP A 143 13.73 37.05 3.74
C ASP A 143 14.46 36.48 4.98
N THR A 144 14.12 36.97 6.16
CA THR A 144 14.63 36.44 7.43
C THR A 144 14.19 34.99 7.63
N ALA A 145 12.91 34.67 7.41
CA ALA A 145 12.41 33.29 7.51
C ALA A 145 13.18 32.35 6.57
N LYS A 146 13.41 32.76 5.32
CA LYS A 146 14.22 31.99 4.37
C LYS A 146 15.62 31.74 4.91
N ARG A 147 16.32 32.80 5.37
CA ARG A 147 17.70 32.67 5.90
C ARG A 147 17.76 31.77 7.13
N THR A 148 16.78 31.88 8.04
CA THR A 148 16.68 31.03 9.23
C THR A 148 16.48 29.58 8.85
N VAL A 149 15.51 29.27 7.98
CA VAL A 149 15.26 27.89 7.53
C VAL A 149 16.48 27.30 6.85
N LEU A 150 17.14 28.05 5.95
CA LEU A 150 18.33 27.59 5.25
C LEU A 150 19.49 27.41 6.24
N GLY A 151 19.76 28.36 7.12
CA GLY A 151 20.86 28.27 8.07
C GLY A 151 20.68 27.13 9.08
N VAL A 152 19.56 27.12 9.79
CA VAL A 152 19.28 26.09 10.81
C VAL A 152 19.11 24.72 10.15
N GLY A 153 18.33 24.63 9.08
CA GLY A 153 18.07 23.37 8.41
C GLY A 153 19.33 22.74 7.80
N SER A 154 20.12 23.54 7.05
CA SER A 154 21.38 23.03 6.47
C SER A 154 22.42 22.70 7.53
N GLY A 155 22.49 23.50 8.61
CA GLY A 155 23.36 23.23 9.76
C GLY A 155 22.99 21.91 10.44
N THR A 156 21.70 21.68 10.67
CA THR A 156 21.21 20.41 11.23
C THR A 156 21.58 19.22 10.34
N VAL A 157 21.32 19.31 9.02
CA VAL A 157 21.66 18.23 8.07
C VAL A 157 23.17 17.99 8.06
N ALA A 158 24.00 19.04 8.08
CA ALA A 158 25.46 18.92 8.11
C ALA A 158 25.96 18.24 9.40
N ILE A 159 25.39 18.59 10.55
CA ILE A 159 25.71 17.94 11.84
C ILE A 159 25.33 16.46 11.81
N LEU A 160 24.11 16.13 11.36
CA LEU A 160 23.66 14.75 11.26
C LEU A 160 24.52 13.93 10.26
N PHE A 161 24.87 14.54 9.14
CA PHE A 161 25.80 13.94 8.19
C PHE A 161 27.17 13.67 8.82
N LEU A 162 27.73 14.62 9.54
CA LEU A 162 29.02 14.46 10.20
C LEU A 162 28.96 13.36 11.27
N ILE A 163 27.95 13.36 12.12
CA ILE A 163 27.75 12.30 13.13
C ILE A 163 27.66 10.95 12.42
N GLY A 164 26.80 10.83 11.38
CA GLY A 164 26.65 9.59 10.64
C GLY A 164 27.94 9.14 9.96
N ALA A 165 28.71 10.07 9.38
CA ALA A 165 29.97 9.72 8.73
C ALA A 165 31.06 9.27 9.71
N LEU A 166 31.11 9.87 10.91
CA LEU A 166 32.07 9.50 11.97
C LEU A 166 31.72 8.18 12.65
N THR A 167 30.43 7.81 12.68
CA THR A 167 29.93 6.57 13.28
C THR A 167 29.62 5.48 12.25
N ALA A 168 29.94 5.72 10.98
CA ALA A 168 29.65 4.82 9.87
C ALA A 168 30.27 3.44 10.07
N THR A 169 29.41 2.41 9.92
CA THR A 169 29.83 1.01 10.00
C THR A 169 29.76 0.34 8.64
N THR A 170 30.32 -0.85 8.51
CA THR A 170 30.21 -1.62 7.28
C THR A 170 28.77 -2.11 7.07
N LEU A 171 28.29 -2.04 5.85
CA LEU A 171 27.05 -2.71 5.43
C LEU A 171 27.44 -4.00 4.72
N PRO A 172 26.86 -5.17 5.08
CA PRO A 172 27.07 -6.40 4.33
C PRO A 172 26.70 -6.23 2.84
N ASP A 173 27.35 -6.96 1.96
CA ASP A 173 27.08 -6.90 0.51
C ASP A 173 25.62 -7.20 0.17
N THR A 174 24.98 -8.09 0.97
CA THR A 174 23.56 -8.40 0.88
C THR A 174 22.65 -7.23 1.30
N GLY A 175 23.15 -6.22 1.99
CA GLY A 175 22.35 -5.08 2.47
C GLY A 175 21.97 -4.11 1.34
N LEU A 176 22.76 -4.00 0.28
CA LEU A 176 22.52 -3.00 -0.77
C LEU A 176 21.31 -3.31 -1.64
N PRO A 177 21.08 -4.55 -2.13
CA PRO A 177 19.86 -4.89 -2.85
C PRO A 177 18.61 -4.73 -2.00
N ILE A 178 18.64 -5.08 -0.70
CA ILE A 178 17.52 -4.85 0.23
C ILE A 178 17.27 -3.36 0.40
N ALA A 179 18.31 -2.53 0.57
CA ALA A 179 18.17 -1.09 0.65
C ALA A 179 17.52 -0.51 -0.63
N ALA A 180 17.95 -0.95 -1.81
CA ALA A 180 17.33 -0.57 -3.08
C ALA A 180 15.85 -0.94 -3.14
N PHE A 181 15.51 -2.15 -2.71
CA PHE A 181 14.14 -2.64 -2.66
C PHE A 181 13.26 -1.80 -1.73
N GLN A 182 13.77 -1.46 -0.53
CA GLN A 182 13.09 -0.59 0.42
C GLN A 182 12.96 0.85 -0.11
N ILE A 183 14.00 1.42 -0.73
CA ILE A 183 13.94 2.75 -1.36
C ILE A 183 12.86 2.78 -2.45
N SER A 184 12.72 1.72 -3.26
CA SER A 184 11.65 1.64 -4.27
C SER A 184 10.26 1.77 -3.65
N THR A 185 10.05 1.16 -2.49
CA THR A 185 8.79 1.23 -1.74
C THR A 185 8.58 2.61 -1.10
N MET A 186 9.63 3.23 -0.55
CA MET A 186 9.59 4.61 -0.03
C MET A 186 9.22 5.61 -1.12
N LEU A 187 9.81 5.47 -2.31
CA LEU A 187 9.46 6.29 -3.47
C LEU A 187 7.99 6.10 -3.88
N ALA A 188 7.49 4.87 -3.87
CA ALA A 188 6.09 4.58 -4.14
C ALA A 188 5.16 5.20 -3.09
N ALA A 189 5.49 5.11 -1.79
CA ALA A 189 4.71 5.70 -0.70
C ALA A 189 4.67 7.24 -0.77
N ALA A 190 5.83 7.88 -0.98
CA ALA A 190 5.91 9.33 -1.15
C ALA A 190 5.13 9.79 -2.39
N THR A 191 5.18 9.01 -3.48
CA THR A 191 4.42 9.31 -4.71
C THR A 191 2.92 9.09 -4.51
N THR A 192 2.49 8.12 -3.70
CA THR A 192 1.07 7.95 -3.32
C THR A 192 0.55 9.21 -2.64
N SER A 193 1.32 9.77 -1.71
CA SER A 193 1.00 11.03 -1.02
C SER A 193 0.98 12.24 -1.96
N LEU A 194 1.87 12.26 -2.94
CA LEU A 194 1.85 13.28 -3.99
C LEU A 194 0.62 13.16 -4.90
N VAL A 195 0.23 11.94 -5.26
CA VAL A 195 -0.94 11.71 -6.14
C VAL A 195 -2.23 12.10 -5.43
N ILE A 196 -2.39 11.78 -4.12
CA ILE A 196 -3.58 12.23 -3.35
C ILE A 196 -3.59 13.76 -3.20
N TYR A 197 -2.43 14.40 -2.94
CA TYR A 197 -2.29 15.85 -2.95
C TYR A 197 -2.81 16.45 -4.26
N ARG A 198 -2.42 15.89 -5.40
CA ARG A 198 -2.85 16.34 -6.72
C ARG A 198 -4.31 16.04 -7.03
N LEU A 199 -4.82 14.89 -6.56
CA LEU A 199 -6.22 14.50 -6.76
C LEU A 199 -7.16 15.43 -5.98
N VAL A 200 -6.87 15.66 -4.71
CA VAL A 200 -7.65 16.55 -3.84
C VAL A 200 -7.56 17.99 -4.34
N GLY A 201 -6.38 18.43 -4.79
CA GLY A 201 -6.14 19.76 -5.35
C GLY A 201 -6.87 20.06 -6.67
N ILE A 202 -7.57 19.08 -7.28
CA ILE A 202 -8.47 19.35 -8.42
C ILE A 202 -9.71 20.12 -7.96
N TRP A 203 -10.20 19.88 -6.74
CA TRP A 203 -11.48 20.42 -6.26
C TRP A 203 -11.44 21.19 -4.95
N HIS A 204 -10.30 21.14 -4.25
CA HIS A 204 -10.09 21.81 -2.97
C HIS A 204 -8.86 22.71 -3.02
N ASP A 205 -8.74 23.58 -2.05
CA ASP A 205 -7.57 24.44 -1.91
C ASP A 205 -6.30 23.65 -1.54
N ARG A 206 -5.17 24.34 -1.59
CA ARG A 206 -3.85 23.75 -1.33
C ARG A 206 -3.68 23.24 0.10
N SER A 207 -4.31 23.89 1.10
CA SER A 207 -4.19 23.49 2.50
C SER A 207 -4.82 22.12 2.70
N VAL A 208 -6.03 21.92 2.16
CA VAL A 208 -6.74 20.63 2.20
C VAL A 208 -5.96 19.54 1.46
N ALA A 209 -5.46 19.86 0.26
CA ALA A 209 -4.66 18.95 -0.53
C ALA A 209 -3.38 18.53 0.22
N LEU A 210 -2.67 19.47 0.83
CA LEU A 210 -1.45 19.20 1.59
C LEU A 210 -1.74 18.36 2.83
N ALA A 211 -2.81 18.69 3.57
CA ALA A 211 -3.24 17.88 4.72
C ALA A 211 -3.55 16.44 4.33
N ALA A 212 -4.25 16.22 3.19
CA ALA A 212 -4.52 14.87 2.68
C ALA A 212 -3.23 14.13 2.28
N GLY A 213 -2.26 14.81 1.66
CA GLY A 213 -0.96 14.23 1.31
C GLY A 213 -0.15 13.81 2.54
N VAL A 214 -0.08 14.67 3.56
CA VAL A 214 0.58 14.36 4.84
C VAL A 214 -0.14 13.22 5.55
N ALA A 215 -1.48 13.26 5.60
CA ALA A 215 -2.28 12.23 6.24
C ALA A 215 -2.02 10.84 5.64
N VAL A 216 -1.97 10.72 4.33
CA VAL A 216 -1.65 9.44 3.67
C VAL A 216 -0.20 9.02 3.93
N GLY A 217 0.77 9.94 3.89
CA GLY A 217 2.19 9.61 3.99
C GLY A 217 2.65 9.20 5.38
N ILE A 218 2.31 9.98 6.42
CA ILE A 218 2.86 9.81 7.77
C ILE A 218 1.81 9.77 8.90
N ALA A 219 0.53 9.88 8.57
CA ALA A 219 -0.55 9.70 9.53
C ALA A 219 -1.46 8.51 9.15
N SER A 220 -0.90 7.52 8.48
CA SER A 220 -1.57 6.28 8.12
C SER A 220 -0.59 5.10 8.03
N SER A 221 -1.12 3.91 7.86
CA SER A 221 -0.32 2.69 7.67
C SER A 221 0.55 2.69 6.39
N VAL A 222 0.32 3.60 5.43
CA VAL A 222 1.20 3.76 4.26
C VAL A 222 2.62 4.10 4.68
N GLY A 223 2.79 4.98 5.69
CA GLY A 223 4.10 5.32 6.24
C GLY A 223 4.82 4.12 6.85
N PHE A 224 4.12 3.25 7.59
CA PHE A 224 4.69 2.03 8.14
C PHE A 224 5.23 1.11 7.03
N TRP A 225 4.40 0.86 6.01
CA TRP A 225 4.78 0.00 4.89
C TRP A 225 5.73 0.65 3.88
N ALA A 226 6.03 1.95 4.03
CA ALA A 226 6.97 2.64 3.15
C ALA A 226 8.39 2.04 3.21
N SER A 227 8.85 1.63 4.39
CA SER A 227 10.18 1.05 4.58
C SER A 227 10.21 -0.49 4.45
N LEU A 228 9.05 -1.13 4.26
CA LEU A 228 8.92 -2.59 4.11
C LEU A 228 8.58 -2.94 2.67
N PRO A 229 9.42 -3.71 1.96
CA PRO A 229 9.27 -3.93 0.52
C PRO A 229 8.14 -4.92 0.21
N LYS A 230 6.90 -4.48 0.41
CA LYS A 230 5.68 -5.22 0.07
C LYS A 230 4.95 -4.58 -1.11
N ARG A 231 4.40 -5.41 -2.00
CA ARG A 231 3.67 -4.97 -3.20
C ARG A 231 2.51 -4.01 -2.92
N HIS A 232 1.91 -4.10 -1.73
CA HIS A 232 0.68 -3.37 -1.40
C HIS A 232 0.82 -1.85 -1.53
N VAL A 233 2.01 -1.29 -1.22
CA VAL A 233 2.29 0.15 -1.40
C VAL A 233 2.29 0.53 -2.88
N LEU A 234 2.96 -0.28 -3.71
CA LEU A 234 3.01 -0.05 -5.17
C LEU A 234 1.64 -0.21 -5.81
N VAL A 235 0.87 -1.23 -5.41
CA VAL A 235 -0.51 -1.43 -5.86
C VAL A 235 -1.38 -0.24 -5.46
N GLY A 236 -1.27 0.23 -4.21
CA GLY A 236 -1.99 1.42 -3.72
C GLY A 236 -1.67 2.67 -4.55
N LEU A 237 -0.39 2.87 -4.91
CA LEU A 237 0.02 3.94 -5.81
C LEU A 237 -0.64 3.83 -7.18
N LEU A 238 -0.58 2.65 -7.81
CA LEU A 238 -1.12 2.45 -9.16
C LEU A 238 -2.66 2.57 -9.19
N ILE A 239 -3.36 2.09 -8.16
CA ILE A 239 -4.81 2.28 -8.02
C ILE A 239 -5.15 3.76 -7.88
N LEU A 240 -4.45 4.49 -7.00
CA LEU A 240 -4.70 5.91 -6.81
C LEU A 240 -4.34 6.73 -8.06
N LEU A 241 -3.28 6.35 -8.78
CA LEU A 241 -2.91 6.96 -10.05
C LEU A 241 -3.97 6.70 -11.12
N THR A 242 -4.56 5.51 -11.16
CA THR A 242 -5.72 5.18 -12.02
C THR A 242 -6.89 6.12 -11.74
N VAL A 243 -7.24 6.32 -10.47
CA VAL A 243 -8.29 7.26 -10.04
C VAL A 243 -7.95 8.71 -10.42
N TYR A 244 -6.70 9.13 -10.21
CA TYR A 244 -6.25 10.47 -10.57
C TYR A 244 -6.35 10.72 -12.09
N LEU A 245 -5.89 9.78 -12.91
CA LEU A 245 -5.95 9.90 -14.36
C LEU A 245 -7.40 9.84 -14.86
N PHE A 246 -8.26 9.00 -14.25
CA PHE A 246 -9.70 9.02 -14.52
C PHE A 246 -10.31 10.39 -14.20
N ALA A 247 -10.04 10.96 -13.02
CA ALA A 247 -10.53 12.29 -12.64
C ALA A 247 -10.07 13.37 -13.63
N ARG A 248 -8.79 13.37 -14.02
CA ARG A 248 -8.22 14.29 -15.01
C ARG A 248 -8.88 14.15 -16.39
N SER A 249 -9.20 12.91 -16.79
CA SER A 249 -9.90 12.68 -18.03
C SER A 249 -11.29 13.31 -18.01
N ARG A 250 -12.03 13.16 -16.91
CA ARG A 250 -13.38 13.73 -16.76
C ARG A 250 -13.37 15.27 -16.77
N VAL A 251 -12.40 15.88 -16.09
CA VAL A 251 -12.22 17.33 -16.12
C VAL A 251 -11.85 17.80 -17.52
N ALA A 252 -10.92 17.15 -18.20
CA ALA A 252 -10.53 17.53 -19.56
C ALA A 252 -11.68 17.43 -20.58
N TYR A 253 -12.53 16.40 -20.45
CA TYR A 253 -13.74 16.28 -21.30
C TYR A 253 -14.79 17.36 -20.97
N ALA A 254 -14.92 17.75 -19.70
CA ALA A 254 -15.80 18.84 -19.30
C ALA A 254 -15.33 20.18 -19.87
N ASP A 255 -14.02 20.39 -19.96
CA ASP A 255 -13.37 21.58 -20.57
C ASP A 255 -13.26 21.48 -22.08
N ALA A 256 -13.94 20.55 -22.74
CA ALA A 256 -13.90 20.30 -24.19
C ALA A 256 -12.51 19.98 -24.78
N ARG A 257 -11.55 19.56 -23.95
CA ARG A 257 -10.18 19.15 -24.35
C ARG A 257 -10.14 17.66 -24.70
N PHE A 258 -10.72 17.29 -25.82
CA PHE A 258 -10.96 15.89 -26.24
C PHE A 258 -9.71 15.00 -26.18
N TRP A 259 -8.63 15.37 -26.89
CA TRP A 259 -7.44 14.53 -26.99
C TRP A 259 -6.71 14.36 -25.65
N ILE A 260 -6.72 15.41 -24.83
CA ILE A 260 -6.16 15.37 -23.48
C ILE A 260 -7.00 14.44 -22.59
N GLY A 261 -8.34 14.55 -22.69
CA GLY A 261 -9.26 13.67 -21.98
C GLY A 261 -9.10 12.21 -22.36
N LEU A 262 -8.95 11.94 -23.66
CA LEU A 262 -8.72 10.58 -24.18
C LEU A 262 -7.37 10.03 -23.73
N GLY A 263 -6.30 10.81 -23.77
CA GLY A 263 -4.99 10.42 -23.28
C GLY A 263 -4.99 10.08 -21.78
N PHE A 264 -5.65 10.89 -20.93
CA PHE A 264 -5.79 10.56 -19.51
C PHE A 264 -6.66 9.32 -19.27
N ARG A 265 -7.72 9.12 -20.08
CA ARG A 265 -8.56 7.92 -19.99
C ARG A 265 -7.75 6.66 -20.34
N ALA A 266 -6.98 6.68 -21.42
CA ALA A 266 -6.07 5.59 -21.80
C ALA A 266 -4.99 5.35 -20.72
N GLY A 267 -4.43 6.42 -20.15
CA GLY A 267 -3.49 6.34 -19.05
C GLY A 267 -4.06 5.66 -17.80
N ALA A 268 -5.34 5.87 -17.48
CA ALA A 268 -6.00 5.17 -16.39
C ALA A 268 -6.06 3.65 -16.62
N TYR A 269 -6.33 3.21 -17.84
CA TYR A 269 -6.33 1.79 -18.16
C TYR A 269 -4.92 1.21 -18.28
N LEU A 270 -3.93 1.99 -18.72
CA LEU A 270 -2.54 1.59 -18.70
C LEU A 270 -2.05 1.33 -17.27
N THR A 271 -2.35 2.24 -16.32
CA THR A 271 -1.99 2.04 -14.92
C THR A 271 -2.73 0.86 -14.29
N ALA A 272 -4.00 0.65 -14.65
CA ALA A 272 -4.75 -0.52 -14.22
C ALA A 272 -4.14 -1.83 -14.76
N GLY A 273 -3.67 -1.84 -16.01
CA GLY A 273 -2.93 -2.94 -16.59
C GLY A 273 -1.62 -3.23 -15.85
N LEU A 274 -0.87 -2.19 -15.44
CA LEU A 274 0.35 -2.37 -14.64
C LEU A 274 0.09 -3.01 -13.26
N VAL A 275 -1.10 -2.83 -12.68
CA VAL A 275 -1.46 -3.53 -11.44
C VAL A 275 -1.50 -5.04 -11.66
N THR A 276 -1.95 -5.52 -12.82
CA THR A 276 -1.96 -6.96 -13.14
C THR A 276 -0.56 -7.58 -13.08
N TRP A 277 0.48 -6.81 -13.44
CA TRP A 277 1.87 -7.26 -13.38
C TRP A 277 2.40 -7.36 -11.94
N THR A 278 1.96 -6.46 -11.05
CA THR A 278 2.32 -6.52 -9.63
C THR A 278 1.51 -7.59 -8.89
N HIS A 279 0.20 -7.70 -9.19
CA HIS A 279 -0.70 -8.68 -8.62
C HIS A 279 -1.95 -8.87 -9.51
N ALA A 280 -1.98 -9.95 -10.28
CA ALA A 280 -3.00 -10.20 -11.29
C ALA A 280 -4.44 -10.16 -10.75
N PHE A 281 -4.67 -10.69 -9.53
CA PHE A 281 -5.98 -10.69 -8.89
C PHE A 281 -6.48 -9.26 -8.56
N GLU A 282 -5.63 -8.44 -7.95
CA GLU A 282 -5.97 -7.04 -7.65
C GLU A 282 -6.18 -6.22 -8.93
N GLY A 283 -5.33 -6.49 -9.95
CA GLY A 283 -5.46 -5.88 -11.27
C GLY A 283 -6.77 -6.22 -11.97
N PHE A 284 -7.21 -7.47 -11.88
CA PHE A 284 -8.50 -7.90 -12.43
C PHE A 284 -9.66 -7.10 -11.83
N PHE A 285 -9.77 -7.03 -10.50
CA PHE A 285 -10.83 -6.27 -9.85
C PHE A 285 -10.77 -4.77 -10.15
N LEU A 286 -9.56 -4.22 -10.23
CA LEU A 286 -9.39 -2.82 -10.62
C LEU A 286 -9.90 -2.56 -12.05
N VAL A 287 -9.50 -3.39 -13.01
CA VAL A 287 -9.90 -3.25 -14.42
C VAL A 287 -11.41 -3.40 -14.59
N VAL A 288 -12.01 -4.41 -13.96
CA VAL A 288 -13.48 -4.63 -14.01
C VAL A 288 -14.23 -3.45 -13.41
N THR A 289 -13.85 -3.01 -12.21
CA THR A 289 -14.50 -1.90 -11.52
C THR A 289 -14.33 -0.59 -12.30
N LEU A 290 -13.12 -0.32 -12.81
CA LEU A 290 -12.85 0.84 -13.64
C LEU A 290 -13.71 0.82 -14.91
N ALA A 291 -13.76 -0.32 -15.62
CA ALA A 291 -14.52 -0.46 -16.85
C ALA A 291 -16.03 -0.25 -16.61
N LEU A 292 -16.59 -0.86 -15.59
CA LEU A 292 -18.01 -0.69 -15.25
C LEU A 292 -18.35 0.76 -14.96
N VAL A 293 -17.57 1.45 -14.12
CA VAL A 293 -17.84 2.85 -13.78
C VAL A 293 -17.55 3.76 -14.97
N ASP A 294 -16.46 3.53 -15.71
CA ASP A 294 -16.06 4.33 -16.85
C ASP A 294 -17.07 4.27 -18.00
N LEU A 295 -17.49 3.05 -18.39
CA LEU A 295 -18.44 2.87 -19.51
C LEU A 295 -19.81 3.46 -19.20
N VAL A 296 -20.29 3.34 -17.96
CA VAL A 296 -21.60 3.88 -17.55
C VAL A 296 -21.58 5.39 -17.41
N THR A 297 -20.45 5.96 -16.96
CA THR A 297 -20.33 7.40 -16.71
C THR A 297 -19.76 8.20 -17.88
N ALA A 298 -19.18 7.56 -18.89
CA ALA A 298 -18.61 8.22 -20.04
C ALA A 298 -19.71 8.85 -20.93
N ARG A 299 -19.47 10.08 -21.37
CA ARG A 299 -20.36 10.78 -22.31
C ARG A 299 -20.34 10.19 -23.73
N ARG A 300 -19.22 9.56 -24.12
CA ARG A 300 -19.01 8.97 -25.45
C ARG A 300 -18.17 7.70 -25.32
N ASN A 301 -18.63 6.63 -25.97
CA ASN A 301 -17.96 5.33 -26.09
C ASN A 301 -17.91 4.93 -27.58
N SER A 302 -17.34 5.81 -28.45
CA SER A 302 -17.13 5.42 -29.85
C SER A 302 -16.02 4.36 -29.98
N LEU A 303 -15.95 3.69 -31.13
CA LEU A 303 -14.92 2.69 -31.40
C LEU A 303 -13.50 3.21 -31.19
N LEU A 304 -13.24 4.48 -31.57
CA LEU A 304 -11.94 5.12 -31.30
C LEU A 304 -11.63 5.18 -29.80
N HIS A 305 -12.61 5.58 -28.96
CA HIS A 305 -12.38 5.63 -27.52
C HIS A 305 -12.08 4.24 -26.95
N LEU A 306 -12.85 3.23 -27.36
CA LEU A 306 -12.68 1.85 -26.89
C LEU A 306 -11.34 1.27 -27.39
N ALA A 307 -10.95 1.55 -28.63
CA ALA A 307 -9.67 1.10 -29.18
C ALA A 307 -8.47 1.71 -28.40
N VAL A 308 -8.50 3.03 -28.14
CA VAL A 308 -7.42 3.71 -27.42
C VAL A 308 -7.36 3.27 -25.95
N VAL A 309 -8.50 3.04 -25.33
CA VAL A 309 -8.59 2.48 -23.96
C VAL A 309 -8.09 1.04 -23.93
N GLY A 310 -8.51 0.21 -24.88
CA GLY A 310 -8.04 -1.19 -25.04
C GLY A 310 -6.53 -1.25 -25.27
N LEU A 311 -6.00 -0.37 -26.12
CA LEU A 311 -4.54 -0.25 -26.31
C LEU A 311 -3.83 0.15 -25.02
N GLY A 312 -4.38 1.11 -24.25
CA GLY A 312 -3.82 1.49 -22.95
C GLY A 312 -3.76 0.29 -21.99
N LEU A 313 -4.85 -0.46 -21.87
CA LEU A 313 -4.90 -1.67 -21.03
C LEU A 313 -3.91 -2.72 -21.51
N PHE A 314 -3.86 -2.99 -22.83
CA PHE A 314 -2.92 -3.95 -23.40
C PHE A 314 -1.46 -3.57 -23.11
N LEU A 315 -1.07 -2.31 -23.37
CA LEU A 315 0.29 -1.84 -23.11
C LEU A 315 0.64 -1.90 -21.61
N GLY A 316 -0.33 -1.61 -20.73
CA GLY A 316 -0.14 -1.73 -19.28
C GLY A 316 0.00 -3.19 -18.82
N SER A 317 -0.69 -4.13 -19.47
CA SER A 317 -0.61 -5.57 -19.14
C SER A 317 0.55 -6.27 -19.85
N LEU A 318 1.16 -5.66 -20.85
CA LEU A 318 2.23 -6.26 -21.65
C LEU A 318 3.41 -6.76 -20.80
N PRO A 319 3.91 -6.00 -19.79
CA PRO A 319 5.00 -6.50 -18.93
C PRO A 319 4.63 -7.79 -18.19
N MET A 320 3.36 -7.93 -17.74
CA MET A 320 2.86 -9.17 -17.13
C MET A 320 2.88 -10.33 -18.13
N LEU A 321 2.33 -10.10 -19.32
CA LEU A 321 2.23 -11.14 -20.36
C LEU A 321 3.62 -11.65 -20.76
N VAL A 322 4.58 -10.74 -20.94
CA VAL A 322 5.97 -11.09 -21.27
C VAL A 322 6.63 -11.84 -20.12
N THR A 323 6.53 -11.35 -18.89
CA THR A 323 7.15 -11.99 -17.72
C THR A 323 6.59 -13.41 -17.51
N ASN A 324 5.26 -13.56 -17.58
CA ASN A 324 4.61 -14.86 -17.43
C ASN A 324 5.03 -15.84 -18.53
N TYR A 325 5.10 -15.38 -19.79
CA TYR A 325 5.56 -16.19 -20.91
C TYR A 325 6.99 -16.70 -20.71
N LEU A 326 7.90 -15.84 -20.27
CA LEU A 326 9.29 -16.19 -20.01
C LEU A 326 9.45 -17.19 -18.84
N ILE A 327 8.54 -17.15 -17.84
CA ILE A 327 8.59 -18.02 -16.67
C ILE A 327 7.89 -19.37 -16.93
N SER A 328 6.71 -19.34 -17.54
CA SER A 328 5.82 -20.52 -17.60
C SER A 328 5.52 -21.00 -19.03
N GLY A 329 6.00 -20.30 -20.06
CA GLY A 329 5.58 -20.52 -21.46
C GLY A 329 4.15 -20.10 -21.78
N ASN A 330 3.40 -19.59 -20.79
CA ASN A 330 2.01 -19.16 -20.92
C ASN A 330 1.84 -17.70 -20.45
N PRO A 331 1.49 -16.75 -21.34
CA PRO A 331 1.43 -15.34 -20.99
C PRO A 331 0.38 -14.97 -19.94
N VAL A 332 -0.67 -15.79 -19.79
CA VAL A 332 -1.76 -15.53 -18.82
C VAL A 332 -1.62 -16.31 -17.51
N LYS A 333 -0.61 -17.16 -17.36
CA LYS A 333 -0.37 -17.96 -16.15
C LYS A 333 0.67 -17.28 -15.26
N PRO A 334 0.26 -16.54 -14.22
CA PRO A 334 1.21 -15.90 -13.30
C PRO A 334 1.93 -16.93 -12.42
N PRO A 335 3.13 -16.62 -11.88
CA PRO A 335 3.91 -17.54 -11.06
C PRO A 335 3.14 -18.19 -9.90
N ARG A 336 2.17 -17.48 -9.33
CA ARG A 336 1.30 -18.01 -8.25
C ARG A 336 0.42 -19.20 -8.63
N LEU A 337 0.21 -19.43 -9.91
CA LEU A 337 -0.54 -20.59 -10.43
C LEU A 337 0.39 -21.75 -10.83
N LEU A 338 1.69 -21.62 -10.59
CA LEU A 338 2.67 -22.71 -10.72
C LEU A 338 2.68 -23.56 -9.45
N SER A 339 3.32 -24.73 -9.54
CA SER A 339 3.50 -25.62 -8.40
C SER A 339 4.26 -24.91 -7.28
N ALA A 340 3.72 -24.93 -6.07
CA ALA A 340 4.41 -24.39 -4.91
C ALA A 340 5.45 -25.38 -4.41
N VAL A 341 6.62 -24.89 -4.02
CA VAL A 341 7.71 -25.69 -3.45
C VAL A 341 7.61 -25.65 -1.93
N GLY A 342 7.84 -26.80 -1.27
CA GLY A 342 7.91 -26.89 0.18
C GLY A 342 6.58 -27.11 0.91
N GLY A 343 5.56 -27.64 0.24
CA GLY A 343 4.31 -28.09 0.90
C GLY A 343 3.42 -27.00 1.50
N ALA A 344 3.80 -25.74 1.37
CA ALA A 344 2.94 -24.61 1.68
C ALA A 344 2.04 -24.33 0.46
N ASN A 345 1.22 -25.31 0.08
CA ASN A 345 0.01 -25.04 -0.67
C ASN A 345 -0.89 -24.23 0.26
N VAL A 346 -0.73 -22.94 0.26
CA VAL A 346 -1.85 -22.05 0.56
C VAL A 346 -2.74 -22.19 -0.68
N GLU A 347 -3.42 -23.32 -0.74
CA GLU A 347 -4.52 -23.52 -1.64
C GLU A 347 -5.44 -22.32 -1.47
N PHE A 348 -5.77 -21.70 -2.57
CA PHE A 348 -6.78 -20.64 -2.65
C PHE A 348 -8.16 -21.32 -2.61
N THR A 349 -8.35 -22.23 -1.65
CA THR A 349 -9.67 -22.74 -1.30
C THR A 349 -10.30 -21.70 -0.37
N PRO A 350 -11.51 -21.27 -0.67
CA PRO A 350 -12.31 -20.55 0.33
C PRO A 350 -12.53 -21.52 1.47
N ASP A 351 -11.90 -21.29 2.63
CA ASP A 351 -12.20 -22.02 3.84
C ASP A 351 -13.66 -21.83 4.17
N THR A 352 -14.47 -22.80 3.76
CA THR A 352 -15.75 -23.07 4.42
C THR A 352 -15.38 -23.63 5.78
N GLY A 353 -15.54 -22.80 6.81
CA GLY A 353 -15.21 -23.00 8.21
C GLY A 353 -15.15 -24.46 8.66
N GLY A 354 -13.97 -24.88 9.02
CA GLY A 354 -13.70 -26.17 9.64
C GLY A 354 -12.20 -26.41 9.73
N ASP A 355 -11.70 -26.46 10.97
CA ASP A 355 -10.43 -26.96 11.45
C ASP A 355 -9.16 -26.15 11.09
N ALA A 356 -8.70 -25.38 12.09
CA ALA A 356 -7.37 -24.87 12.23
C ALA A 356 -6.38 -26.04 12.40
N GLY A 357 -5.83 -26.51 11.27
CA GLY A 357 -4.70 -27.43 11.25
C GLY A 357 -3.41 -26.71 11.63
N THR A 358 -2.86 -27.12 12.73
CA THR A 358 -1.55 -26.77 13.30
C THR A 358 -0.43 -26.91 12.25
N GLY A 359 0.07 -25.79 11.74
CA GLY A 359 1.31 -25.69 10.97
C GLY A 359 2.40 -25.07 11.85
N GLY A 360 3.22 -25.92 12.49
CA GLY A 360 4.31 -25.51 13.34
C GLY A 360 5.36 -24.69 12.59
N GLY A 361 5.62 -23.47 13.05
CA GLY A 361 6.78 -22.68 12.71
C GLY A 361 7.96 -23.11 13.58
N SER A 362 8.91 -23.82 12.99
CA SER A 362 10.18 -24.15 13.66
C SER A 362 11.04 -22.89 13.80
N GLY A 363 11.11 -22.36 15.02
CA GLY A 363 12.14 -21.44 15.44
C GLY A 363 13.48 -22.15 15.56
N ALA A 364 14.51 -21.59 14.94
CA ALA A 364 15.88 -22.02 15.14
C ALA A 364 16.37 -21.55 16.50
N GLY A 365 16.49 -22.47 17.43
CA GLY A 365 17.26 -22.35 18.63
C GLY A 365 18.04 -23.67 18.86
N GLY A 366 19.36 -23.60 18.65
CA GLY A 366 20.22 -24.76 18.86
C GLY A 366 20.41 -25.08 20.32
N THR A 367 20.39 -26.36 20.66
CA THR A 367 21.26 -26.99 21.66
C THR A 367 21.39 -28.48 21.35
N GLU A 368 22.64 -28.95 21.40
CA GLU A 368 23.04 -30.33 21.29
C GLU A 368 22.47 -31.19 22.41
N GLY A 369 22.13 -32.44 22.08
CA GLY A 369 21.79 -33.46 23.07
C GLY A 369 21.68 -34.84 22.44
N THR A 370 22.70 -35.62 22.64
CA THR A 370 22.91 -37.05 22.34
C THR A 370 21.85 -38.00 22.88
N GLY A 371 21.56 -39.07 22.11
CA GLY A 371 21.14 -40.34 22.75
C GLY A 371 20.20 -41.22 21.95
N THR A 372 20.77 -42.20 21.29
CA THR A 372 20.49 -43.67 21.22
C THR A 372 19.07 -44.20 21.00
N ASP A 373 19.02 -45.05 19.99
CA ASP A 373 18.44 -46.40 19.84
C ASP A 373 16.92 -46.66 19.87
N GLY A 374 16.55 -47.41 18.86
CA GLY A 374 15.72 -48.58 19.08
C GLY A 374 14.41 -48.71 18.29
N GLY A 375 14.43 -49.45 17.20
CA GLY A 375 13.56 -50.62 17.09
C GLY A 375 12.30 -50.58 16.20
N THR A 376 12.40 -51.28 15.08
CA THR A 376 11.42 -52.24 14.48
C THR A 376 10.00 -51.76 14.22
N GLY A 377 9.47 -51.74 13.01
CA GLY A 377 9.09 -52.91 12.23
C GLY A 377 7.56 -52.95 12.10
N GLY A 378 7.03 -53.04 10.92
CA GLY A 378 5.62 -53.37 10.69
C GLY A 378 5.08 -52.98 9.33
N SER A 379 5.30 -53.86 8.39
CA SER A 379 4.59 -53.91 7.07
C SER A 379 3.16 -54.41 7.25
N SER A 380 2.21 -53.89 6.50
CA SER A 380 1.11 -54.74 5.98
C SER A 380 0.43 -54.09 4.78
N ASP A 381 0.38 -54.87 3.77
CA ASP A 381 -0.33 -54.88 2.51
C ASP A 381 -1.84 -54.59 2.57
N GLY A 382 -2.37 -54.13 1.44
CA GLY A 382 -3.58 -54.72 0.93
C GLY A 382 -4.72 -53.82 0.56
N GLY A 383 -5.15 -53.82 -0.67
CA GLY A 383 -6.54 -53.64 -1.01
C GLY A 383 -6.89 -52.73 -2.18
N THR A 384 -6.81 -53.35 -3.37
CA THR A 384 -7.49 -52.96 -4.61
C THR A 384 -9.00 -52.84 -4.45
N GLY A 385 -9.63 -51.86 -5.10
CA GLY A 385 -11.08 -51.79 -5.30
C GLY A 385 -11.50 -50.76 -6.33
N GLY A 386 -11.51 -51.17 -7.59
CA GLY A 386 -12.14 -50.41 -8.65
C GLY A 386 -13.66 -50.59 -8.63
N SER A 387 -14.38 -49.54 -8.93
CA SER A 387 -15.77 -49.61 -9.39
C SER A 387 -16.04 -48.57 -10.45
N GLY A 388 -16.18 -49.05 -11.68
CA GLY A 388 -16.75 -48.26 -12.76
C GLY A 388 -18.24 -48.06 -12.55
N SER A 389 -18.75 -46.90 -12.89
CA SER A 389 -20.17 -46.67 -13.09
C SER A 389 -20.41 -46.17 -14.52
N THR A 390 -21.03 -47.05 -15.29
CA THR A 390 -21.66 -46.79 -16.59
C THR A 390 -22.89 -45.90 -16.36
N GLY A 391 -22.88 -44.70 -16.89
CA GLY A 391 -24.05 -43.81 -16.94
C GLY A 391 -24.70 -43.89 -18.33
N THR A 392 -25.90 -44.39 -18.37
CA THR A 392 -26.82 -44.47 -19.51
C THR A 392 -27.21 -43.08 -20.00
N GLY A 393 -27.13 -42.90 -21.32
CA GLY A 393 -27.61 -41.74 -22.04
C GLY A 393 -29.14 -41.60 -21.99
N SER A 394 -29.58 -40.38 -21.83
CA SER A 394 -30.94 -39.95 -22.12
C SER A 394 -30.88 -38.92 -23.26
N GLU A 395 -31.31 -39.39 -24.45
CA GLU A 395 -31.59 -38.51 -25.59
C GLU A 395 -32.87 -37.71 -25.31
N GLY A 396 -32.72 -36.45 -25.04
CA GLY A 396 -33.84 -35.48 -25.04
C GLY A 396 -33.64 -34.51 -26.20
N GLY A 397 -34.34 -34.75 -27.31
CA GLY A 397 -34.32 -33.87 -28.48
C GLY A 397 -34.81 -32.46 -28.14
N ASN A 398 -33.98 -31.48 -28.38
CA ASN A 398 -34.32 -30.07 -28.35
C ASN A 398 -34.12 -29.47 -29.72
N THR A 399 -35.20 -29.24 -30.45
CA THR A 399 -35.24 -28.53 -31.73
C THR A 399 -35.08 -27.01 -31.46
N GLY A 400 -33.86 -26.58 -31.24
CA GLY A 400 -33.50 -25.16 -31.15
C GLY A 400 -32.87 -24.71 -32.47
N THR A 401 -33.32 -23.57 -32.96
CA THR A 401 -32.96 -22.92 -34.21
C THR A 401 -31.44 -22.86 -34.48
N PRO A 402 -30.98 -23.17 -35.70
CA PRO A 402 -29.55 -23.39 -36.01
C PRO A 402 -28.64 -22.12 -36.00
N VAL A 403 -29.15 -20.96 -35.64
CA VAL A 403 -28.38 -19.71 -35.65
C VAL A 403 -27.77 -19.37 -34.27
N LEU A 404 -28.27 -19.93 -33.18
CA LEU A 404 -27.81 -19.66 -31.82
C LEU A 404 -26.68 -20.59 -31.34
N THR A 405 -26.57 -21.79 -31.93
CA THR A 405 -25.59 -22.80 -31.51
C THR A 405 -24.13 -22.36 -31.71
N PRO A 406 -23.73 -21.71 -32.83
CA PRO A 406 -22.36 -21.23 -32.95
C PRO A 406 -22.03 -20.06 -32.02
N LEU A 407 -23.01 -19.23 -31.69
CA LEU A 407 -22.83 -18.14 -30.71
C LEU A 407 -22.70 -18.64 -29.26
N LEU A 408 -23.49 -19.66 -28.90
CA LEU A 408 -23.37 -20.36 -27.62
C LEU A 408 -22.03 -21.12 -27.53
N GLY A 409 -21.61 -21.81 -28.56
CA GLY A 409 -20.30 -22.46 -28.58
C GLY A 409 -19.12 -21.50 -28.58
N LEU A 410 -19.27 -20.31 -29.19
CA LEU A 410 -18.29 -19.23 -29.07
C LEU A 410 -18.28 -18.63 -27.66
N PHE A 411 -19.46 -18.45 -27.08
CA PHE A 411 -19.62 -17.96 -25.70
C PHE A 411 -19.01 -18.98 -24.70
N GLU A 412 -19.26 -20.27 -24.84
CA GLU A 412 -18.64 -21.33 -24.03
C GLU A 412 -17.13 -21.38 -24.20
N ARG A 413 -16.62 -21.22 -25.43
CA ARG A 413 -15.17 -21.16 -25.69
C ARG A 413 -14.49 -19.95 -25.10
N ILE A 414 -15.17 -18.81 -25.04
CA ILE A 414 -14.66 -17.55 -24.44
C ILE A 414 -14.82 -17.57 -22.92
N MET A 415 -15.96 -18.07 -22.41
CA MET A 415 -16.31 -18.04 -21.01
C MET A 415 -15.91 -19.29 -20.22
N GLY A 416 -15.72 -20.42 -20.89
CA GLY A 416 -15.27 -21.68 -20.27
C GLY A 416 -13.96 -21.52 -19.47
N PRO A 417 -12.92 -20.87 -20.04
CA PRO A 417 -11.71 -20.55 -19.28
C PRO A 417 -11.90 -19.51 -18.15
N ALA A 418 -12.97 -18.72 -18.23
CA ALA A 418 -13.30 -17.71 -17.21
C ALA A 418 -14.20 -18.25 -16.09
N ALA A 419 -14.81 -19.43 -16.26
CA ALA A 419 -15.70 -20.01 -15.25
C ALA A 419 -15.02 -20.20 -13.87
N PRO A 420 -13.78 -20.70 -13.76
CA PRO A 420 -13.06 -20.77 -12.48
C PRO A 420 -12.80 -19.38 -11.86
N ALA A 421 -12.54 -18.38 -12.70
CA ALA A 421 -12.37 -17.01 -12.22
C ALA A 421 -13.69 -16.40 -11.70
N MET A 422 -14.81 -16.72 -12.34
CA MET A 422 -16.14 -16.22 -11.91
C MET A 422 -16.61 -16.89 -10.62
N THR A 423 -16.40 -18.21 -10.45
CA THR A 423 -16.68 -18.90 -9.18
C THR A 423 -15.81 -18.32 -8.09
N PHE A 424 -14.52 -18.16 -8.30
CA PHE A 424 -13.60 -17.54 -7.36
C PHE A 424 -14.03 -16.11 -6.94
N VAL A 425 -14.48 -15.28 -7.89
CA VAL A 425 -15.01 -13.94 -7.61
C VAL A 425 -16.27 -14.02 -6.77
N SER A 426 -17.21 -14.91 -7.15
CA SER A 426 -18.45 -15.05 -6.41
C SER A 426 -18.22 -15.51 -4.97
N ASP A 427 -17.27 -16.43 -4.78
CA ASP A 427 -16.94 -16.96 -3.46
C ASP A 427 -16.21 -15.93 -2.61
N ALA A 428 -15.27 -15.17 -3.18
CA ALA A 428 -14.62 -14.06 -2.48
C ALA A 428 -15.64 -12.99 -2.03
N VAL A 429 -16.62 -12.66 -2.89
CA VAL A 429 -17.66 -11.70 -2.57
C VAL A 429 -18.62 -12.26 -1.51
N ARG A 430 -19.07 -13.51 -1.64
CA ARG A 430 -19.95 -14.16 -0.64
C ARG A 430 -19.26 -14.25 0.72
N SER A 431 -18.00 -14.69 0.75
CA SER A 431 -17.21 -14.77 1.98
C SER A 431 -16.99 -13.39 2.60
N GLY A 432 -16.75 -12.35 1.81
CA GLY A 432 -16.67 -10.98 2.30
C GLY A 432 -18.02 -10.49 2.87
N LEU A 433 -19.13 -10.78 2.19
CA LEU A 433 -20.48 -10.42 2.67
C LEU A 433 -20.85 -11.17 3.96
N SER A 434 -20.44 -12.43 4.11
CA SER A 434 -20.69 -13.19 5.35
C SER A 434 -19.99 -12.57 6.56
N VAL A 435 -18.79 -12.00 6.38
CA VAL A 435 -18.07 -11.28 7.45
C VAL A 435 -18.84 -10.03 7.89
N LEU A 436 -19.47 -9.30 6.97
CA LEU A 436 -20.27 -8.11 7.31
C LEU A 436 -21.49 -8.45 8.22
N THR A 437 -21.96 -9.70 8.16
CA THR A 437 -23.06 -10.18 9.02
C THR A 437 -22.57 -10.80 10.33
N THR A 438 -21.25 -10.83 10.58
CA THR A 438 -20.64 -11.40 11.79
C THR A 438 -20.03 -10.28 12.65
N PRO A 439 -20.74 -9.78 13.70
CA PRO A 439 -20.31 -8.62 14.47
C PRO A 439 -18.94 -8.77 15.11
N ASP A 440 -18.60 -9.97 15.62
CA ASP A 440 -17.31 -10.24 16.25
C ASP A 440 -16.17 -10.11 15.27
N ARG A 441 -16.30 -10.65 14.05
CA ARG A 441 -15.30 -10.49 12.98
C ARG A 441 -15.14 -9.02 12.57
N MET A 442 -16.24 -8.30 12.44
CA MET A 442 -16.22 -6.87 12.15
C MET A 442 -15.51 -6.09 13.26
N SER A 443 -15.79 -6.42 14.54
CA SER A 443 -15.09 -5.81 15.67
C SER A 443 -13.59 -6.08 15.61
N GLN A 444 -13.17 -7.32 15.37
CA GLN A 444 -11.77 -7.72 15.28
C GLN A 444 -11.02 -7.05 14.13
N ILE A 445 -11.68 -6.78 12.99
CA ILE A 445 -11.04 -6.17 11.82
C ILE A 445 -10.94 -4.64 11.98
N PHE A 446 -12.00 -4.00 12.44
CA PHE A 446 -12.10 -2.54 12.41
C PHE A 446 -11.79 -1.85 13.72
N PHE A 447 -12.13 -2.45 14.88
CA PHE A 447 -12.02 -1.78 16.17
C PHE A 447 -10.87 -2.32 17.02
N ARG A 448 -10.88 -3.62 17.32
CA ARG A 448 -9.83 -4.25 18.12
C ARG A 448 -9.73 -5.73 17.82
N SER A 449 -8.52 -6.16 17.43
CA SER A 449 -8.28 -7.56 17.06
C SER A 449 -8.40 -8.51 18.25
N GLY A 450 -8.02 -8.08 19.44
CA GLY A 450 -7.94 -8.98 20.60
C GLY A 450 -6.93 -10.11 20.36
N SER A 451 -7.12 -11.23 21.05
CA SER A 451 -6.38 -12.46 20.78
C SER A 451 -7.17 -13.34 19.80
N ALA A 452 -6.56 -13.73 18.69
CA ALA A 452 -7.17 -14.69 17.77
C ALA A 452 -7.10 -16.11 18.40
N PRO A 453 -8.19 -16.90 18.36
CA PRO A 453 -8.16 -18.26 18.88
C PRO A 453 -7.10 -19.14 18.20
N GLY A 454 -6.37 -19.94 18.97
CA GLY A 454 -5.35 -20.84 18.44
C GLY A 454 -3.96 -20.22 18.21
N ILE A 455 -3.79 -18.93 18.45
CA ILE A 455 -2.48 -18.26 18.35
C ILE A 455 -1.89 -18.09 19.76
N ASN A 456 -0.66 -18.55 19.92
CA ASN A 456 0.10 -18.31 21.15
C ASN A 456 0.77 -16.94 21.07
N TYR A 457 0.21 -15.95 21.73
CA TYR A 457 0.76 -14.60 21.80
C TYR A 457 1.88 -14.52 22.82
N ALA A 458 3.10 -14.83 22.39
CA ALA A 458 4.26 -14.51 23.21
C ALA A 458 4.46 -12.99 23.23
N PRO A 459 4.71 -12.36 24.39
CA PRO A 459 4.80 -10.88 24.52
C PRO A 459 5.83 -10.23 23.58
N ASN A 460 6.88 -10.96 23.20
CA ASN A 460 7.96 -10.49 22.32
C ASN A 460 7.88 -11.02 20.87
N SER A 461 6.79 -11.68 20.48
CA SER A 461 6.66 -12.20 19.12
C SER A 461 6.15 -11.13 18.16
N TYR A 462 6.89 -10.83 17.09
CA TYR A 462 6.42 -9.98 16.00
C TYR A 462 5.15 -10.53 15.31
N GLU A 463 4.96 -11.84 15.35
CA GLU A 463 3.84 -12.52 14.71
C GLU A 463 2.53 -12.35 15.49
N ALA A 464 2.62 -12.08 16.79
CA ALA A 464 1.49 -11.89 17.67
C ALA A 464 0.88 -10.47 17.62
N ILE A 465 1.50 -9.54 16.89
CA ILE A 465 1.08 -8.14 16.88
C ILE A 465 0.19 -7.89 15.68
N GLU A 466 -1.09 -7.73 15.93
CA GLU A 466 -2.07 -7.28 14.93
C GLU A 466 -2.66 -5.95 15.35
N LEU A 467 -2.71 -5.01 14.40
CA LEU A 467 -3.41 -3.75 14.55
C LEU A 467 -4.61 -3.71 13.61
N THR A 468 -5.75 -3.35 14.14
CA THR A 468 -6.99 -3.18 13.36
C THR A 468 -6.94 -1.95 12.47
N MET A 469 -7.98 -1.78 11.66
CA MET A 469 -8.06 -0.64 10.75
C MET A 469 -8.02 0.71 11.48
N LEU A 470 -8.77 0.86 12.59
CA LEU A 470 -8.78 2.11 13.38
C LEU A 470 -7.54 2.29 14.25
N GLU A 471 -6.93 1.21 14.72
CA GLU A 471 -5.65 1.26 15.43
C GLU A 471 -4.50 1.67 14.49
N SER A 472 -4.56 1.26 13.22
CA SER A 472 -3.54 1.56 12.21
C SER A 472 -3.73 2.89 11.50
N VAL A 473 -4.99 3.30 11.30
CA VAL A 473 -5.38 4.51 10.56
C VAL A 473 -6.51 5.22 11.31
N PRO A 474 -6.22 5.79 12.49
CA PRO A 474 -7.25 6.37 13.35
C PRO A 474 -7.98 7.57 12.74
N LEU A 475 -7.40 8.22 11.73
CA LEU A 475 -8.08 9.26 10.94
C LEU A 475 -9.34 8.74 10.21
N PHE A 476 -9.51 7.43 10.06
CA PHE A 476 -10.75 6.85 9.53
C PHE A 476 -11.96 7.10 10.45
N GLY A 477 -11.75 7.50 11.71
CA GLY A 477 -12.82 8.05 12.54
C GLY A 477 -13.61 9.17 11.87
N ALA A 478 -12.98 9.97 11.01
CA ALA A 478 -13.63 11.06 10.27
C ALA A 478 -14.75 10.58 9.33
N ILE A 479 -14.69 9.33 8.82
CA ILE A 479 -15.73 8.77 7.95
C ILE A 479 -17.03 8.47 8.68
N ALA A 480 -17.06 8.46 10.01
CA ALA A 480 -18.28 8.28 10.80
C ALA A 480 -19.36 9.30 10.45
N ALA A 481 -18.98 10.47 9.92
CA ALA A 481 -19.93 11.48 9.45
C ALA A 481 -20.45 11.25 8.02
N LEU A 482 -19.87 10.34 7.23
CA LEU A 482 -20.27 10.09 5.84
C LEU A 482 -21.75 9.67 5.70
N PRO A 483 -22.33 8.79 6.55
CA PRO A 483 -23.75 8.44 6.46
C PRO A 483 -24.65 9.68 6.57
N VAL A 484 -24.36 10.61 7.48
CA VAL A 484 -25.10 11.86 7.65
C VAL A 484 -24.99 12.73 6.40
N VAL A 485 -23.80 12.88 5.86
CA VAL A 485 -23.54 13.64 4.62
C VAL A 485 -24.28 13.01 3.44
N LEU A 486 -24.25 11.68 3.31
CA LEU A 486 -24.94 10.95 2.24
C LEU A 486 -26.45 11.09 2.35
N VAL A 487 -27.05 10.93 3.53
CA VAL A 487 -28.49 11.10 3.76
C VAL A 487 -28.93 12.52 3.38
N ARG A 488 -28.17 13.55 3.81
CA ARG A 488 -28.46 14.93 3.41
C ARG A 488 -28.36 15.13 1.90
N ALA A 489 -27.33 14.56 1.26
CA ALA A 489 -27.14 14.65 -0.18
C ALA A 489 -28.25 13.91 -0.96
N VAL A 490 -28.67 12.74 -0.52
CA VAL A 490 -29.74 11.94 -1.13
C VAL A 490 -31.08 12.67 -0.99
N ASN A 491 -31.45 13.17 0.19
CA ASN A 491 -32.68 13.93 0.41
C ASN A 491 -32.77 15.18 -0.50
N HIS A 492 -31.63 15.81 -0.77
CA HIS A 492 -31.56 16.96 -1.68
C HIS A 492 -31.67 16.53 -3.15
N ARG A 493 -31.26 15.29 -3.52
CA ARG A 493 -31.19 14.77 -4.90
C ARG A 493 -32.43 13.96 -5.30
N ILE A 494 -33.16 13.32 -4.38
CA ILE A 494 -34.40 12.55 -4.68
C ILE A 494 -35.41 13.40 -5.46
N ARG A 495 -35.41 14.74 -5.29
CA ARG A 495 -36.22 15.66 -6.06
C ARG A 495 -35.76 15.86 -7.53
N ARG A 496 -34.62 15.27 -7.95
CA ARG A 496 -34.01 15.45 -9.29
C ARG A 496 -33.58 14.14 -9.97
N TRP A 497 -34.21 13.02 -9.66
CA TRP A 497 -33.81 11.65 -10.05
C TRP A 497 -34.05 11.28 -11.53
N SER A 498 -33.84 12.19 -12.49
CA SER A 498 -33.89 11.89 -13.93
C SER A 498 -32.57 12.06 -14.67
N VAL A 499 -31.43 12.22 -13.95
CA VAL A 499 -30.14 12.52 -14.57
C VAL A 499 -29.38 11.24 -14.90
N ARG A 500 -29.07 11.06 -16.19
CA ARG A 500 -28.22 9.93 -16.66
C ARG A 500 -26.83 10.00 -16.01
N PRO A 501 -26.21 8.87 -15.62
CA PRO A 501 -24.88 8.86 -14.97
C PRO A 501 -23.79 9.61 -15.77
N SER A 502 -23.88 9.63 -17.09
CA SER A 502 -22.97 10.37 -17.97
C SER A 502 -23.10 11.92 -17.87
N GLN A 503 -24.14 12.41 -17.21
CA GLN A 503 -24.36 13.84 -16.97
C GLN A 503 -23.89 14.27 -15.57
N TYR A 504 -23.44 13.34 -14.72
CA TYR A 504 -22.87 13.68 -13.42
C TYR A 504 -21.62 14.55 -13.57
N SER A 505 -21.36 15.40 -12.59
CA SER A 505 -20.14 16.20 -12.55
C SER A 505 -18.87 15.31 -12.54
N PRO A 506 -17.75 15.78 -13.08
CA PRO A 506 -16.47 15.04 -13.00
C PRO A 506 -16.12 14.60 -11.58
N ARG A 507 -16.41 15.43 -10.60
CA ARG A 507 -16.21 15.14 -9.16
C ARG A 507 -17.08 13.96 -8.71
N THR A 508 -18.38 13.97 -9.02
CA THR A 508 -19.30 12.88 -8.67
C THR A 508 -18.92 11.56 -9.33
N GLN A 509 -18.51 11.59 -10.61
CA GLN A 509 -18.03 10.38 -11.30
C GLN A 509 -16.79 9.81 -10.64
N THR A 510 -15.88 10.65 -10.16
CA THR A 510 -14.69 10.23 -9.42
C THR A 510 -15.06 9.69 -8.04
N ASP A 511 -16.00 10.33 -7.32
CA ASP A 511 -16.50 9.85 -6.03
C ASP A 511 -17.10 8.43 -6.17
N ILE A 512 -17.84 8.17 -7.25
CA ILE A 512 -18.39 6.83 -7.56
C ILE A 512 -17.29 5.81 -7.78
N LEU A 513 -16.25 6.14 -8.56
CA LEU A 513 -15.12 5.22 -8.80
C LEU A 513 -14.37 4.92 -7.50
N VAL A 514 -14.08 5.95 -6.69
CA VAL A 514 -13.40 5.79 -5.40
C VAL A 514 -14.22 4.90 -4.46
N ALA A 515 -15.52 5.16 -4.33
CA ALA A 515 -16.40 4.36 -3.47
C ALA A 515 -16.51 2.91 -3.95
N ALA A 516 -16.62 2.69 -5.27
CA ALA A 516 -16.67 1.36 -5.85
C ALA A 516 -15.37 0.59 -5.61
N LEU A 517 -14.21 1.21 -5.85
CA LEU A 517 -12.91 0.58 -5.62
C LEU A 517 -12.67 0.30 -4.13
N ALA A 518 -12.92 1.28 -3.25
CA ALA A 518 -12.79 1.08 -1.81
C ALA A 518 -13.70 -0.06 -1.32
N GLY A 519 -14.96 -0.11 -1.77
CA GLY A 519 -15.91 -1.16 -1.44
C GLY A 519 -15.49 -2.54 -1.93
N VAL A 520 -15.14 -2.66 -3.21
CA VAL A 520 -14.70 -3.93 -3.82
C VAL A 520 -13.45 -4.45 -3.14
N PHE A 521 -12.40 -3.64 -2.99
CA PHE A 521 -11.15 -4.08 -2.36
C PHE A 521 -11.33 -4.41 -0.88
N THR A 522 -12.16 -3.67 -0.15
CA THR A 522 -12.49 -4.04 1.24
C THR A 522 -13.21 -5.38 1.26
N LEU A 523 -14.25 -5.56 0.46
CA LEU A 523 -15.07 -6.75 0.45
C LEU A 523 -14.29 -8.03 0.13
N ILE A 524 -13.43 -8.01 -0.90
CA ILE A 524 -12.65 -9.20 -1.30
C ILE A 524 -11.56 -9.59 -0.28
N TYR A 525 -11.15 -8.68 0.58
CA TYR A 525 -10.15 -8.97 1.61
C TYR A 525 -10.74 -9.19 3.01
N LEU A 526 -12.00 -8.83 3.25
CA LEU A 526 -12.64 -8.97 4.57
C LEU A 526 -12.61 -10.39 5.12
N SER A 527 -12.86 -11.39 4.28
CA SER A 527 -12.85 -12.81 4.68
C SER A 527 -11.47 -13.32 5.12
N ARG A 528 -10.41 -12.60 4.73
CA ARG A 528 -9.02 -12.95 5.03
C ARG A 528 -8.46 -12.23 6.24
N LEU A 529 -9.27 -11.43 6.92
CA LEU A 529 -8.90 -10.65 8.07
C LEU A 529 -9.74 -11.06 9.29
N PRO A 530 -9.21 -10.96 10.52
CA PRO A 530 -7.80 -10.74 10.86
C PRO A 530 -6.96 -12.00 10.57
N LEU A 531 -5.77 -11.80 10.03
CA LEU A 531 -4.75 -12.83 9.94
C LEU A 531 -3.60 -12.38 10.82
N HIS A 532 -3.07 -13.26 11.67
CA HIS A 532 -1.85 -12.99 12.42
C HIS A 532 -0.73 -12.56 11.45
N THR A 533 0.24 -11.79 11.91
CA THR A 533 1.29 -11.18 11.08
C THR A 533 0.82 -10.10 10.10
N GLN A 534 -0.38 -9.56 10.26
CA GLN A 534 -0.88 -8.50 9.36
C GLN A 534 -0.29 -7.13 9.65
N LEU A 535 0.18 -6.87 10.85
CA LEU A 535 0.76 -5.58 11.28
C LEU A 535 0.16 -4.41 10.48
N THR A 536 -0.77 -3.69 11.04
CA THR A 536 -1.41 -2.55 10.36
C THR A 536 -2.23 -2.87 9.09
N VAL A 537 -2.89 -4.05 9.06
CA VAL A 537 -3.89 -4.44 8.04
C VAL A 537 -3.40 -4.30 6.59
N ARG A 538 -2.25 -4.89 6.27
CA ARG A 538 -1.53 -4.71 4.97
C ARG A 538 -2.37 -4.97 3.72
N TYR A 539 -3.32 -5.91 3.76
CA TYR A 539 -4.13 -6.24 2.58
C TYR A 539 -5.12 -5.12 2.22
N LEU A 540 -5.56 -4.32 3.20
CA LEU A 540 -6.39 -3.15 2.95
C LEU A 540 -5.58 -1.87 2.67
N LEU A 541 -4.25 -1.94 2.69
CA LEU A 541 -3.39 -0.79 2.43
C LEU A 541 -3.72 -0.05 1.12
N PRO A 542 -4.03 -0.73 -0.01
CA PRO A 542 -4.42 -0.05 -1.24
C PRO A 542 -5.70 0.78 -1.11
N THR A 543 -6.55 0.49 -0.14
CA THR A 543 -7.81 1.25 0.09
C THR A 543 -7.59 2.51 0.93
N VAL A 544 -6.48 2.58 1.68
CA VAL A 544 -6.21 3.71 2.60
C VAL A 544 -6.27 5.07 1.91
N PRO A 545 -5.58 5.30 0.77
CA PRO A 545 -5.66 6.59 0.07
C PRO A 545 -7.08 6.88 -0.45
N LEU A 546 -7.84 5.86 -0.83
CA LEU A 546 -9.23 5.99 -1.31
C LEU A 546 -10.17 6.42 -0.19
N ILE A 547 -10.05 5.80 0.99
CA ILE A 547 -10.84 6.13 2.17
C ILE A 547 -10.46 7.54 2.69
N MET A 548 -9.15 7.89 2.67
CA MET A 548 -8.71 9.25 3.00
C MET A 548 -9.29 10.30 2.05
N TYR A 549 -9.37 10.01 0.74
CA TYR A 549 -10.11 10.86 -0.19
C TYR A 549 -11.58 11.00 0.24
N GLY A 550 -12.22 9.89 0.62
CA GLY A 550 -13.59 9.89 1.17
C GLY A 550 -13.73 10.75 2.42
N ALA A 551 -12.77 10.71 3.35
CA ALA A 551 -12.76 11.55 4.55
C ALA A 551 -12.69 13.05 4.20
N VAL A 552 -11.88 13.43 3.20
CA VAL A 552 -11.83 14.81 2.69
C VAL A 552 -13.15 15.25 2.08
N ARG A 553 -14.03 14.33 1.64
CA ARG A 553 -15.36 14.65 1.13
C ARG A 553 -16.35 15.07 2.21
N VAL A 554 -16.04 14.82 3.48
CA VAL A 554 -16.83 15.32 4.63
C VAL A 554 -16.60 16.83 4.79
N PRO A 555 -17.64 17.68 4.74
CA PRO A 555 -17.50 19.14 4.84
C PRO A 555 -16.70 19.57 6.07
N ALA A 556 -17.01 19.01 7.24
CA ALA A 556 -16.30 19.31 8.48
C ALA A 556 -14.78 19.10 8.39
N VAL A 557 -14.31 18.15 7.55
CA VAL A 557 -12.88 17.86 7.38
C VAL A 557 -12.20 18.89 6.49
N HIS A 558 -12.74 19.11 5.27
CA HIS A 558 -12.05 20.02 4.34
C HIS A 558 -12.21 21.49 4.70
N GLU A 559 -13.33 21.93 5.26
CA GLU A 559 -13.52 23.27 5.78
C GLU A 559 -12.55 23.55 6.93
N THR A 560 -12.42 22.60 7.88
CA THR A 560 -11.45 22.71 8.98
C THR A 560 -10.01 22.81 8.48
N ALA A 561 -9.63 21.97 7.49
CA ALA A 561 -8.28 21.99 6.92
C ALA A 561 -7.97 23.30 6.16
N SER A 562 -9.00 23.99 5.65
CA SER A 562 -8.89 25.32 5.05
C SER A 562 -8.81 26.43 6.09
N ASP A 563 -9.76 26.46 7.03
CA ASP A 563 -10.03 27.61 7.89
C ASP A 563 -9.27 27.56 9.21
N ALA A 564 -9.10 26.36 9.79
CA ALA A 564 -8.43 26.14 11.09
C ALA A 564 -7.02 25.56 10.96
N LYS A 565 -6.33 25.77 9.83
CA LYS A 565 -5.02 25.17 9.51
C LYS A 565 -3.94 25.39 10.57
N ARG A 566 -3.96 26.49 11.31
CA ARG A 566 -2.99 26.74 12.40
C ARG A 566 -3.23 25.81 13.59
N TRP A 567 -4.49 25.58 13.95
CA TRP A 567 -4.88 24.62 14.98
C TRP A 567 -4.56 23.18 14.56
N LEU A 568 -4.81 22.86 13.29
CA LEU A 568 -4.47 21.55 12.72
C LEU A 568 -2.96 21.29 12.76
N ALA A 569 -2.15 22.24 12.27
CA ALA A 569 -0.69 22.11 12.25
C ALA A 569 -0.07 22.11 13.64
N GLY A 570 -0.50 23.03 14.54
CA GLY A 570 -0.03 23.09 15.91
C GLY A 570 -0.43 21.86 16.72
N GLY A 571 -1.69 21.46 16.63
CA GLY A 571 -2.19 20.24 17.28
C GLY A 571 -1.48 18.99 16.80
N TYR A 572 -1.22 18.88 15.48
CA TYR A 572 -0.44 17.78 14.93
C TYR A 572 1.00 17.74 15.48
N ALA A 573 1.70 18.86 15.51
CA ALA A 573 3.06 18.91 16.06
C ALA A 573 3.10 18.52 17.53
N VAL A 574 2.17 19.06 18.34
CA VAL A 574 2.06 18.74 19.78
C VAL A 574 1.73 17.26 19.99
N SER A 575 0.78 16.70 19.24
CA SER A 575 0.39 15.28 19.40
C SER A 575 1.45 14.32 18.87
N ALA A 576 2.20 14.68 17.83
CA ALA A 576 3.31 13.86 17.34
C ALA A 576 4.46 13.81 18.36
N VAL A 577 4.91 14.97 18.85
CA VAL A 577 5.97 15.04 19.88
C VAL A 577 5.48 14.43 21.21
N GLY A 578 4.28 14.79 21.64
CA GLY A 578 3.67 14.24 22.86
C GLY A 578 3.49 12.73 22.79
N GLY A 579 3.09 12.20 21.64
CA GLY A 579 2.96 10.76 21.40
C GLY A 579 4.30 10.01 21.48
N VAL A 580 5.38 10.59 20.93
CA VAL A 580 6.73 10.01 21.09
C VAL A 580 7.16 10.02 22.56
N ILE A 581 7.00 11.16 23.27
CA ILE A 581 7.38 11.28 24.68
C ILE A 581 6.57 10.28 25.54
N LEU A 582 5.25 10.21 25.30
CA LEU A 582 4.36 9.30 26.02
C LEU A 582 4.72 7.83 25.77
N GLY A 583 5.01 7.46 24.50
CA GLY A 583 5.42 6.11 24.14
C GLY A 583 6.75 5.71 24.77
N LEU A 584 7.78 6.57 24.69
CA LEU A 584 9.07 6.35 25.37
C LEU A 584 8.92 6.28 26.89
N GLY A 585 8.11 7.18 27.47
CA GLY A 585 7.84 7.19 28.90
C GLY A 585 7.10 5.95 29.38
N ALA A 586 6.16 5.42 28.59
CA ALA A 586 5.46 4.19 28.91
C ALA A 586 6.40 2.97 28.88
N VAL A 587 7.22 2.86 27.82
CA VAL A 587 8.22 1.78 27.70
C VAL A 587 9.19 1.80 28.88
N ALA A 588 9.75 2.98 29.20
CA ALA A 588 10.74 3.11 30.27
C ALA A 588 10.14 3.00 31.69
N GLY A 589 8.91 3.49 31.90
CA GLY A 589 8.30 3.56 33.22
C GLY A 589 7.49 2.35 33.63
N LEU A 590 6.98 1.59 32.64
CA LEU A 590 6.15 0.41 32.86
C LEU A 590 6.86 -0.89 32.48
N ASP A 591 8.10 -0.83 32.02
CA ASP A 591 8.90 -1.99 31.56
C ASP A 591 8.14 -2.87 30.55
N LEU A 592 7.56 -2.20 29.53
CA LEU A 592 6.69 -2.87 28.58
C LEU A 592 7.49 -3.74 27.60
N ALA A 593 7.07 -4.99 27.46
CA ALA A 593 7.54 -5.84 26.36
C ALA A 593 7.02 -5.31 25.00
N LEU A 594 7.65 -5.74 23.90
CA LEU A 594 7.34 -5.30 22.56
C LEU A 594 5.83 -5.33 22.23
N GLY A 595 5.17 -6.46 22.49
CA GLY A 595 3.73 -6.61 22.23
C GLY A 595 2.89 -5.64 23.04
N GLU A 596 3.24 -5.43 24.30
CA GLU A 596 2.56 -4.52 25.23
C GLU A 596 2.75 -3.05 24.79
N ALA A 597 3.97 -2.67 24.41
CA ALA A 597 4.28 -1.33 23.93
C ALA A 597 3.51 -0.97 22.66
N VAL A 598 3.43 -1.90 21.71
CA VAL A 598 2.65 -1.73 20.48
C VAL A 598 1.16 -1.67 20.78
N GLN A 599 0.64 -2.54 21.67
CA GLN A 599 -0.76 -2.54 22.06
C GLN A 599 -1.15 -1.29 22.87
N PHE A 600 -0.25 -0.77 23.70
CA PHE A 600 -0.44 0.52 24.38
C PHE A 600 -0.63 1.65 23.33
N HIS A 601 0.25 1.70 22.33
CA HIS A 601 0.15 2.71 21.26
C HIS A 601 -1.12 2.53 20.41
N ALA A 602 -1.51 1.28 20.15
CA ALA A 602 -2.75 0.96 19.45
C ALA A 602 -3.99 1.51 20.19
N LEU A 603 -4.01 1.40 21.52
CA LEU A 603 -5.07 1.99 22.34
C LEU A 603 -5.09 3.52 22.27
N LEU A 604 -3.93 4.17 22.25
CA LEU A 604 -3.84 5.62 22.05
C LEU A 604 -4.43 6.02 20.70
N ASN A 605 -4.09 5.29 19.64
CA ASN A 605 -4.63 5.51 18.31
C ASN A 605 -6.14 5.30 18.27
N LEU A 606 -6.66 4.25 18.91
CA LEU A 606 -8.10 3.97 18.97
C LEU A 606 -8.84 5.09 19.72
N GLY A 607 -8.29 5.57 20.84
CA GLY A 607 -8.80 6.74 21.56
C GLY A 607 -8.80 8.00 20.66
N GLY A 608 -7.72 8.21 19.91
CA GLY A 608 -7.63 9.28 18.92
C GLY A 608 -8.68 9.15 17.82
N ALA A 609 -8.96 7.93 17.33
CA ALA A 609 -10.02 7.67 16.36
C ALA A 609 -11.41 8.02 16.90
N ALA A 610 -11.68 7.68 18.17
CA ALA A 610 -12.94 8.03 18.81
C ALA A 610 -13.11 9.55 18.96
N VAL A 611 -12.07 10.27 19.36
CA VAL A 611 -12.06 11.75 19.43
C VAL A 611 -12.28 12.36 18.04
N CYS A 612 -11.61 11.85 17.02
CA CYS A 612 -11.80 12.26 15.63
C CYS A 612 -13.24 12.07 15.18
N ALA A 613 -13.79 10.88 15.37
CA ALA A 613 -15.16 10.55 15.01
C ALA A 613 -16.17 11.46 15.75
N GLY A 614 -16.01 11.63 17.05
CA GLY A 614 -16.88 12.48 17.88
C GLY A 614 -16.87 13.95 17.46
N THR A 615 -15.68 14.52 17.20
CA THR A 615 -15.56 15.94 16.82
C THR A 615 -16.07 16.20 15.40
N VAL A 616 -15.76 15.34 14.43
CA VAL A 616 -16.21 15.48 13.05
C VAL A 616 -17.73 15.24 12.94
N LEU A 617 -18.26 14.21 13.62
CA LEU A 617 -19.69 13.94 13.64
C LEU A 617 -20.45 15.04 14.38
N GLY A 618 -19.94 15.47 15.54
CA GLY A 618 -20.52 16.56 16.34
C GLY A 618 -20.62 17.85 15.54
N HIS A 619 -19.56 18.27 14.85
CA HIS A 619 -19.60 19.45 13.98
C HIS A 619 -20.58 19.26 12.81
N THR A 620 -20.61 18.07 12.21
CA THR A 620 -21.54 17.76 11.10
C THR A 620 -23.00 17.85 11.53
N LEU A 621 -23.31 17.46 12.76
CA LEU A 621 -24.69 17.48 13.29
C LEU A 621 -25.07 18.84 13.87
N VAL A 622 -24.20 19.46 14.65
CA VAL A 622 -24.43 20.70 15.41
C VAL A 622 -23.24 21.68 15.28
N PRO A 623 -23.03 22.28 14.09
CA PRO A 623 -21.84 23.08 13.81
C PRO A 623 -21.64 24.28 14.76
N ASP A 624 -22.76 24.85 15.24
CA ASP A 624 -22.75 26.00 16.17
C ASP A 624 -22.17 25.65 17.56
N ARG A 625 -22.22 24.37 17.96
CA ARG A 625 -21.72 23.91 19.26
C ARG A 625 -20.30 23.34 19.21
N VAL A 626 -19.86 22.88 18.05
CA VAL A 626 -18.54 22.28 17.86
C VAL A 626 -17.77 23.12 16.85
N PRO A 627 -16.94 24.08 17.28
CA PRO A 627 -16.22 24.98 16.37
C PRO A 627 -15.13 24.21 15.59
N SER A 628 -14.73 24.75 14.42
CA SER A 628 -13.71 24.18 13.53
C SER A 628 -12.36 23.96 14.21
N GLY A 629 -12.00 24.78 15.20
CA GLY A 629 -10.79 24.58 16.00
C GLY A 629 -10.78 23.27 16.80
N VAL A 630 -11.94 22.85 17.34
CA VAL A 630 -12.10 21.56 18.04
C VAL A 630 -11.98 20.40 17.06
N VAL A 631 -12.57 20.53 15.87
CA VAL A 631 -12.43 19.53 14.80
C VAL A 631 -10.98 19.42 14.35
N ALA A 632 -10.27 20.58 14.23
CA ALA A 632 -8.86 20.61 13.86
C ALA A 632 -7.99 19.83 14.86
N LEU A 633 -8.24 20.00 16.17
CA LEU A 633 -7.54 19.23 17.21
C LEU A 633 -7.95 17.75 17.19
N GLY A 634 -9.24 17.46 16.94
CA GLY A 634 -9.74 16.10 16.79
C GLY A 634 -9.15 15.34 15.60
N LEU A 635 -8.80 16.02 14.50
CA LEU A 635 -8.06 15.45 13.36
C LEU A 635 -6.55 15.38 13.63
N ALA A 636 -5.99 16.38 14.31
CA ALA A 636 -4.57 16.49 14.60
C ALA A 636 -4.07 15.41 15.57
N LEU A 637 -4.87 15.10 16.59
CA LEU A 637 -4.52 14.13 17.63
C LEU A 637 -4.20 12.74 17.04
N PRO A 638 -5.11 12.07 16.33
CA PRO A 638 -4.82 10.76 15.76
C PRO A 638 -3.72 10.81 14.69
N ALA A 639 -3.64 11.90 13.92
CA ALA A 639 -2.58 12.06 12.94
C ALA A 639 -1.19 12.10 13.58
N GLY A 640 -1.03 12.87 14.66
CA GLY A 640 0.21 12.97 15.40
C GLY A 640 0.59 11.67 16.13
N LEU A 641 -0.39 11.01 16.78
CA LEU A 641 -0.17 9.71 17.43
C LEU A 641 0.28 8.64 16.43
N THR A 642 -0.32 8.58 15.25
CA THR A 642 0.12 7.66 14.19
C THR A 642 1.53 7.97 13.72
N THR A 643 1.89 9.24 13.57
CA THR A 643 3.27 9.64 13.22
C THR A 643 4.25 9.25 14.33
N ALA A 644 3.89 9.42 15.61
CA ALA A 644 4.68 8.94 16.74
C ALA A 644 4.88 7.42 16.68
N TYR A 645 3.82 6.66 16.38
CA TYR A 645 3.92 5.21 16.16
C TYR A 645 4.92 4.87 15.06
N LEU A 646 4.88 5.56 13.90
CA LEU A 646 5.82 5.32 12.80
C LEU A 646 7.27 5.54 13.22
N LEU A 647 7.56 6.61 13.93
CA LEU A 647 8.90 6.90 14.43
C LEU A 647 9.35 5.84 15.43
N LEU A 648 8.52 5.52 16.42
CA LEU A 648 8.85 4.52 17.44
C LEU A 648 8.94 3.11 16.86
N SER A 649 8.19 2.79 15.81
CA SER A 649 8.23 1.47 15.17
C SER A 649 9.63 1.09 14.67
N GLY A 650 10.34 2.02 14.05
CA GLY A 650 11.71 1.77 13.56
C GLY A 650 12.79 2.08 14.60
N LEU A 651 12.53 3.00 15.54
CA LEU A 651 13.53 3.41 16.53
C LEU A 651 13.55 2.50 17.76
N VAL A 652 12.39 2.01 18.22
CA VAL A 652 12.23 1.29 19.49
C VAL A 652 11.55 -0.06 19.33
N TYR A 653 10.36 -0.12 18.68
CA TYR A 653 9.53 -1.33 18.75
C TYR A 653 10.07 -2.49 17.91
N PHE A 654 10.41 -2.27 16.65
CA PHE A 654 10.79 -3.35 15.73
C PHE A 654 12.28 -3.27 15.38
N GLN A 655 13.06 -4.07 16.10
CA GLN A 655 14.53 -4.08 15.95
C GLN A 655 15.01 -5.11 14.91
N TYR A 656 14.44 -5.11 13.70
CA TYR A 656 14.85 -5.98 12.61
C TYR A 656 15.99 -5.34 11.78
N GLY A 657 17.16 -5.93 11.78
CA GLY A 657 18.29 -5.42 11.00
C GLY A 657 18.91 -4.11 11.53
N PRO A 658 20.02 -3.64 10.94
CA PRO A 658 20.67 -2.38 11.31
C PRO A 658 19.86 -1.18 10.82
N PHE A 659 20.05 -0.01 11.47
CA PHE A 659 19.56 1.26 10.94
C PHE A 659 20.27 1.60 9.63
N ALA A 660 19.55 2.24 8.69
CA ALA A 660 20.13 2.73 7.46
C ALA A 660 21.10 3.89 7.70
N LEU A 661 20.74 4.78 8.64
CA LEU A 661 21.46 6.00 8.95
C LEU A 661 22.22 5.86 10.28
N ASP A 662 23.53 5.98 10.24
CA ASP A 662 24.37 5.73 11.41
C ASP A 662 24.17 6.73 12.55
N PHE A 663 23.75 7.97 12.26
CA PHE A 663 23.42 8.92 13.33
C PHE A 663 22.16 8.47 14.12
N VAL A 664 21.21 7.80 13.49
CA VAL A 664 20.05 7.19 14.19
C VAL A 664 20.52 6.04 15.07
N ARG A 665 21.44 5.22 14.55
CA ARG A 665 22.05 4.13 15.31
C ARG A 665 22.83 4.63 16.53
N ALA A 666 23.51 5.77 16.43
CA ALA A 666 24.20 6.37 17.56
C ALA A 666 23.27 6.80 18.69
N LEU A 667 22.00 7.09 18.40
CA LEU A 667 20.97 7.41 19.40
C LEU A 667 20.33 6.17 20.03
N ALA A 668 20.33 5.03 19.33
CA ALA A 668 19.65 3.81 19.78
C ALA A 668 20.03 3.33 21.21
N PRO A 669 21.30 3.38 21.64
CA PRO A 669 21.68 2.98 23.01
C PRO A 669 21.10 3.86 24.12
N HIS A 670 20.61 5.06 23.76
CA HIS A 670 20.02 6.02 24.71
C HIS A 670 18.49 5.96 24.74
N LEU A 671 17.89 5.10 23.91
CA LEU A 671 16.45 4.87 23.88
C LEU A 671 16.12 3.65 24.77
N PRO A 672 14.91 3.63 25.38
CA PRO A 672 14.50 2.46 26.15
C PRO A 672 14.37 1.25 25.22
N ALA A 673 14.78 0.09 25.71
CA ALA A 673 14.61 -1.20 25.03
C ALA A 673 13.23 -1.79 25.34
N VAL A 674 12.64 -2.53 24.39
CA VAL A 674 11.39 -3.30 24.52
C VAL A 674 11.69 -4.78 24.43
#